data_181e2b3da1a12da895a0d5a45c9577d0
#
_entry.id   181e2b3da1a12da895a0d5a45c9577d0
#
_cell.length_a   1.000
_cell.length_b   1.000
_cell.length_c   1.000
_cell.angle_alpha   90.00
_cell.angle_beta   90.00
_cell.angle_gamma   90.00
#
_symmetry.space_group_name_H-M   'P 1'
#
loop_
_entity.id
_entity.type
_entity.pdbx_description
1 polymer ?
#
loop_
_entity_poly.entity_id
_entity_poly.type
_entity_poly.pdbx_seq_one_letter_code
_entity_poly.pdbx_strand_id
1 'polypeptide(L)'
;MNKTQHYVTGKWIDGTGDGSPIFDSVTGEQFTSVTVEGLDIPSILQYGREKGDTLRKMTFQQRGLMLKKLALYLTKKKDQFYELSYRTGATKVDSWIDIEGGFGNLFANASLRKLFPNQSYHVEGEPIDLSRGGRFMAHHIMVPRQGVVVHINAFNFPVWGMLEKCAVNWMAGMPAVVLPAPQTAYLTEAVVKEIVASGILPEGSLQLISGTARNILDTVQSQDVVTFTGSASTGRKLKNHPQIIEEAVPFTMEADSLNASVLGEDAVPGTPEFDLFIKEVRKEMTVKAGQKCTAIRRIIVPEKLMEDVQIELGKQLDKVTIGDPRLQEVRMGALVSDAQRQSVKEQVGKIASTAEIVYGDLENVETIGADAEKGAFLKPILLRENDPFKNEAAHVIEAFGPVSTLMPYKDLNEAITLAQMGKGSLVSSIATFDDKIAKEYVIGAASHHGRILVLNRENARLSTGHGSPLPTLIHGGPGRAGGGEEMGGMRGVKHYLQRCAVQGTPTTLTQVTGIYQPKGAYKEAEQHPFKYHWEDIEPGMSLKTHKRTITDGDIVNFANLTWDHFYAHTDITSLDGSIFEKRTAHGYFLLAAAAGLFVYPNKGPVAANYGLEDCRFLRPIYHNDTIYVRLTCKQKIDRDQRGTELPSGIVKWYGEVFDAEDELVAIVTVLTMVQKKQTTFVEMTTEKIDECLNKLSEQSKPKWGDLNPQQMVEHL
;
A
#
# COMPACT_ATOMS: atom_id res chain seq x y z
N MET A 1 -1.19 -28.24 29.13
CA MET A 1 -0.65 -26.99 28.58
C MET A 1 -1.66 -26.46 27.57
N ASN A 2 -1.91 -25.15 27.54
CA ASN A 2 -2.84 -24.58 26.57
C ASN A 2 -2.22 -24.69 25.17
N LYS A 3 -3.06 -24.97 24.16
CA LYS A 3 -2.66 -24.96 22.74
C LYS A 3 -3.09 -23.65 22.10
N THR A 4 -2.40 -23.23 21.02
CA THR A 4 -2.92 -22.17 20.17
C THR A 4 -4.17 -22.65 19.43
N GLN A 5 -5.17 -21.77 19.33
CA GLN A 5 -6.44 -22.05 18.67
C GLN A 5 -6.41 -21.61 17.20
N HIS A 6 -7.33 -22.16 16.43
CA HIS A 6 -7.63 -21.73 15.07
C HIS A 6 -8.95 -20.97 15.04
N TYR A 7 -9.04 -19.95 14.21
CA TYR A 7 -10.33 -19.30 13.90
C TYR A 7 -10.72 -19.66 12.47
N VAL A 8 -11.54 -20.65 12.31
CA VAL A 8 -11.94 -21.21 11.02
C VAL A 8 -13.44 -21.44 10.95
N THR A 9 -14.03 -21.26 9.78
CA THR A 9 -15.48 -21.40 9.56
C THR A 9 -16.35 -20.62 10.57
N GLY A 10 -15.86 -19.43 10.99
CA GLY A 10 -16.55 -18.56 11.96
C GLY A 10 -16.46 -18.99 13.42
N LYS A 11 -15.60 -19.95 13.76
CA LYS A 11 -15.49 -20.53 15.12
C LYS A 11 -14.03 -20.67 15.56
N TRP A 12 -13.82 -20.55 16.89
CA TRP A 12 -12.58 -20.93 17.53
C TRP A 12 -12.59 -22.44 17.77
N ILE A 13 -11.55 -23.14 17.32
CA ILE A 13 -11.39 -24.58 17.52
C ILE A 13 -9.96 -24.92 17.94
N ASP A 14 -9.81 -25.97 18.69
CA ASP A 14 -8.53 -26.57 19.05
C ASP A 14 -8.13 -27.62 17.99
N GLY A 15 -6.85 -27.67 17.63
CA GLY A 15 -6.31 -28.80 16.87
C GLY A 15 -6.21 -30.04 17.74
N THR A 16 -6.28 -31.21 17.10
CA THR A 16 -6.12 -32.52 17.77
C THR A 16 -4.63 -32.86 17.99
N GLY A 17 -4.34 -33.92 18.77
CA GLY A 17 -2.97 -34.38 19.06
C GLY A 17 -2.19 -33.43 20.00
N ASP A 18 -0.96 -33.75 20.35
CA ASP A 18 -0.15 -33.02 21.33
C ASP A 18 0.47 -31.75 20.74
N GLY A 19 0.74 -31.73 19.42
CA GLY A 19 1.32 -30.63 18.69
C GLY A 19 2.82 -30.42 18.90
N SER A 20 3.36 -29.42 18.23
CA SER A 20 4.75 -29.01 18.37
C SER A 20 4.90 -27.99 19.50
N PRO A 21 5.89 -28.11 20.40
CA PRO A 21 6.09 -27.20 21.51
C PRO A 21 6.55 -25.81 21.01
N ILE A 22 6.12 -24.77 21.72
CA ILE A 22 6.58 -23.39 21.51
C ILE A 22 7.25 -22.94 22.80
N PHE A 23 8.45 -22.38 22.64
CA PHE A 23 9.31 -21.94 23.73
C PHE A 23 9.40 -20.43 23.81
N ASP A 24 9.50 -19.89 25.01
CA ASP A 24 9.88 -18.52 25.26
C ASP A 24 11.36 -18.38 24.91
N SER A 25 11.69 -17.49 23.97
CA SER A 25 13.06 -17.34 23.45
C SER A 25 14.03 -16.75 24.47
N VAL A 26 13.52 -16.10 25.52
CA VAL A 26 14.33 -15.47 26.58
C VAL A 26 14.68 -16.48 27.69
N THR A 27 13.72 -17.31 28.07
CA THR A 27 13.87 -18.26 29.20
C THR A 27 14.15 -19.70 28.76
N GLY A 28 13.89 -20.03 27.49
CA GLY A 28 13.96 -21.40 26.98
C GLY A 28 12.85 -22.31 27.47
N GLU A 29 11.85 -21.80 28.21
CA GLU A 29 10.75 -22.59 28.76
C GLU A 29 9.63 -22.80 27.76
N GLN A 30 9.11 -24.02 27.68
CA GLN A 30 7.91 -24.30 26.91
C GLN A 30 6.68 -23.69 27.62
N PHE A 31 5.88 -22.88 26.87
CA PHE A 31 4.67 -22.27 27.44
C PHE A 31 3.38 -22.62 26.70
N THR A 32 3.45 -23.07 25.44
CA THR A 32 2.29 -23.50 24.65
C THR A 32 2.72 -24.53 23.59
N SER A 33 1.77 -25.01 22.81
CA SER A 33 2.03 -25.86 21.62
C SER A 33 1.10 -25.49 20.48
N VAL A 34 1.45 -25.91 19.26
CA VAL A 34 0.69 -25.69 18.04
C VAL A 34 0.48 -27.00 17.30
N THR A 35 -0.74 -27.22 16.81
CA THR A 35 -1.07 -28.38 15.97
C THR A 35 -2.15 -27.98 14.96
N VAL A 36 -2.07 -28.53 13.75
CA VAL A 36 -3.07 -28.35 12.68
C VAL A 36 -3.85 -29.63 12.40
N GLU A 37 -3.61 -30.66 13.21
CA GLU A 37 -4.31 -31.95 13.07
C GLU A 37 -5.82 -31.77 13.29
N GLY A 38 -6.63 -32.49 12.51
CA GLY A 38 -8.09 -32.45 12.60
C GLY A 38 -8.74 -31.28 11.85
N LEU A 39 -7.97 -30.41 11.18
CA LEU A 39 -8.53 -29.32 10.37
C LEU A 39 -9.00 -29.84 9.00
N ASP A 40 -10.23 -29.49 8.63
CA ASP A 40 -10.76 -29.69 7.28
C ASP A 40 -10.39 -28.49 6.39
N ILE A 41 -9.20 -28.55 5.79
CA ILE A 41 -8.65 -27.46 4.97
C ILE A 41 -9.56 -27.10 3.78
N PRO A 42 -10.12 -28.06 3.01
CA PRO A 42 -11.05 -27.75 1.91
C PRO A 42 -12.24 -26.92 2.38
N SER A 43 -12.89 -27.30 3.48
CA SER A 43 -14.02 -26.57 4.04
C SER A 43 -13.64 -25.17 4.52
N ILE A 44 -12.44 -24.97 5.05
CA ILE A 44 -11.93 -23.66 5.49
C ILE A 44 -11.80 -22.71 4.29
N LEU A 45 -11.18 -23.15 3.18
CA LEU A 45 -11.04 -22.31 1.98
C LEU A 45 -12.42 -22.03 1.35
N GLN A 46 -13.27 -23.06 1.27
CA GLN A 46 -14.62 -22.90 0.72
C GLN A 46 -15.48 -21.91 1.50
N TYR A 47 -15.42 -21.96 2.84
CA TYR A 47 -16.10 -20.99 3.69
C TYR A 47 -15.67 -19.55 3.39
N GLY A 48 -14.37 -19.29 3.24
CA GLY A 48 -13.86 -17.97 2.87
C GLY A 48 -14.36 -17.51 1.50
N ARG A 49 -14.41 -18.42 0.50
CA ARG A 49 -14.92 -18.10 -0.84
C ARG A 49 -16.39 -17.71 -0.80
N GLU A 50 -17.24 -18.43 -0.07
CA GLU A 50 -18.68 -18.23 0.03
C GLU A 50 -19.02 -17.00 0.89
N LYS A 51 -18.52 -16.94 2.13
CA LYS A 51 -18.84 -15.88 3.08
C LYS A 51 -18.16 -14.55 2.78
N GLY A 52 -17.03 -14.58 2.04
CA GLY A 52 -16.34 -13.38 1.58
C GLY A 52 -17.12 -12.49 0.61
N ASP A 53 -18.31 -12.93 0.14
CA ASP A 53 -19.13 -12.18 -0.80
C ASP A 53 -19.59 -10.82 -0.26
N THR A 54 -19.87 -10.74 1.04
CA THR A 54 -20.21 -9.47 1.70
C THR A 54 -19.09 -8.44 1.57
N LEU A 55 -17.82 -8.86 1.80
CA LEU A 55 -16.66 -7.99 1.65
C LEU A 55 -16.46 -7.56 0.20
N ARG A 56 -16.64 -8.47 -0.77
CA ARG A 56 -16.53 -8.18 -2.21
C ARG A 56 -17.54 -7.13 -2.69
N LYS A 57 -18.76 -7.15 -2.16
CA LYS A 57 -19.82 -6.19 -2.49
C LYS A 57 -19.64 -4.80 -1.92
N MET A 58 -18.85 -4.65 -0.86
CA MET A 58 -18.53 -3.34 -0.29
C MET A 58 -17.80 -2.45 -1.30
N THR A 59 -18.06 -1.14 -1.24
CA THR A 59 -17.29 -0.16 -2.02
C THR A 59 -15.89 0.04 -1.40
N PHE A 60 -14.94 0.55 -2.18
CA PHE A 60 -13.62 0.92 -1.66
C PHE A 60 -13.71 1.90 -0.50
N GLN A 61 -14.69 2.81 -0.52
CA GLN A 61 -14.94 3.73 0.57
C GLN A 61 -15.34 3.00 1.86
N GLN A 62 -16.28 2.06 1.77
CA GLN A 62 -16.73 1.27 2.91
C GLN A 62 -15.60 0.40 3.47
N ARG A 63 -14.82 -0.29 2.60
CA ARG A 63 -13.66 -1.08 3.00
C ARG A 63 -12.61 -0.22 3.71
N GLY A 64 -12.29 0.96 3.17
CA GLY A 64 -11.33 1.88 3.79
C GLY A 64 -11.80 2.39 5.16
N LEU A 65 -13.08 2.70 5.34
CA LEU A 65 -13.64 3.09 6.64
C LEU A 65 -13.64 1.93 7.63
N MET A 66 -13.91 0.72 7.18
CA MET A 66 -13.80 -0.52 7.97
C MET A 66 -12.36 -0.71 8.48
N LEU A 67 -11.34 -0.59 7.61
CA LEU A 67 -9.93 -0.68 8.01
C LEU A 67 -9.55 0.41 9.03
N LYS A 68 -10.01 1.64 8.83
CA LYS A 68 -9.77 2.73 9.78
C LYS A 68 -10.38 2.43 11.15
N LYS A 69 -11.62 1.92 11.19
CA LYS A 69 -12.31 1.55 12.42
C LYS A 69 -11.55 0.43 13.15
N LEU A 70 -11.08 -0.58 12.40
CA LEU A 70 -10.29 -1.68 12.94
C LEU A 70 -8.95 -1.19 13.52
N ALA A 71 -8.22 -0.34 12.81
CA ALA A 71 -6.97 0.24 13.29
C ALA A 71 -7.15 1.02 14.60
N LEU A 72 -8.19 1.84 14.69
CA LEU A 72 -8.53 2.58 15.91
C LEU A 72 -8.88 1.67 17.08
N TYR A 73 -9.58 0.57 16.81
CA TYR A 73 -9.91 -0.43 17.85
C TYR A 73 -8.65 -1.13 18.37
N LEU A 74 -7.82 -1.66 17.47
CA LEU A 74 -6.60 -2.38 17.84
C LEU A 74 -5.58 -1.48 18.56
N THR A 75 -5.47 -0.21 18.18
CA THR A 75 -4.59 0.75 18.85
C THR A 75 -4.93 0.90 20.34
N LYS A 76 -6.21 0.79 20.72
CA LYS A 76 -6.65 0.83 22.13
C LYS A 76 -6.29 -0.43 22.91
N LYS A 77 -5.95 -1.51 22.21
CA LYS A 77 -5.66 -2.83 22.77
C LYS A 77 -4.18 -3.20 22.75
N LYS A 78 -3.32 -2.32 22.28
CA LYS A 78 -1.92 -2.60 21.98
C LYS A 78 -1.09 -3.17 23.13
N ASP A 79 -1.33 -2.71 24.36
CA ASP A 79 -0.48 -3.02 25.51
C ASP A 79 -0.45 -4.53 25.83
N GLN A 80 -1.55 -5.24 25.65
CA GLN A 80 -1.60 -6.69 25.84
C GLN A 80 -0.73 -7.47 24.88
N PHE A 81 -0.47 -6.93 23.67
CA PHE A 81 0.35 -7.58 22.67
C PHE A 81 1.85 -7.41 22.94
N TYR A 82 2.26 -6.33 23.62
CA TYR A 82 3.65 -6.12 24.03
C TYR A 82 4.13 -7.23 24.96
N GLU A 83 3.34 -7.61 25.97
CA GLU A 83 3.69 -8.68 26.90
C GLU A 83 3.91 -10.03 26.20
N LEU A 84 3.11 -10.33 25.17
CA LEU A 84 3.30 -11.52 24.37
C LEU A 84 4.52 -11.40 23.44
N SER A 85 4.77 -10.23 22.90
CA SER A 85 5.87 -9.99 21.96
C SER A 85 7.24 -10.17 22.60
N TYR A 86 7.41 -9.84 23.88
CA TYR A 86 8.67 -10.06 24.61
C TYR A 86 9.13 -11.52 24.61
N ARG A 87 8.22 -12.49 24.56
CA ARG A 87 8.54 -13.92 24.45
C ARG A 87 9.24 -14.31 23.16
N THR A 88 9.16 -13.47 22.13
CA THR A 88 9.89 -13.63 20.86
C THR A 88 11.32 -13.08 20.90
N GLY A 89 11.79 -12.60 22.06
CA GLY A 89 13.03 -11.84 22.18
C GLY A 89 12.94 -10.38 21.73
N ALA A 90 11.77 -9.90 21.32
CA ALA A 90 11.60 -8.53 20.84
C ALA A 90 11.71 -7.53 22.00
N THR A 91 12.55 -6.50 21.84
CA THR A 91 12.58 -5.34 22.73
C THR A 91 11.30 -4.50 22.58
N LYS A 92 11.09 -3.51 23.45
CA LYS A 92 9.96 -2.59 23.31
C LYS A 92 9.95 -1.87 21.95
N VAL A 93 11.11 -1.52 21.42
CA VAL A 93 11.25 -0.87 20.11
C VAL A 93 10.89 -1.84 18.99
N ASP A 94 11.37 -3.08 19.07
CA ASP A 94 11.03 -4.13 18.09
C ASP A 94 9.54 -4.44 18.08
N SER A 95 8.94 -4.52 19.27
CA SER A 95 7.51 -4.75 19.47
C SER A 95 6.67 -3.58 18.93
N TRP A 96 7.14 -2.35 19.09
CA TRP A 96 6.50 -1.18 18.53
C TRP A 96 6.49 -1.22 16.98
N ILE A 97 7.60 -1.62 16.36
CA ILE A 97 7.67 -1.79 14.90
C ILE A 97 6.66 -2.83 14.43
N ASP A 98 6.60 -3.97 15.10
CA ASP A 98 5.68 -5.07 14.72
C ASP A 98 4.21 -4.70 14.97
N ILE A 99 3.87 -4.27 16.17
CA ILE A 99 2.48 -4.09 16.61
C ILE A 99 1.91 -2.77 16.04
N GLU A 100 2.51 -1.63 16.40
CA GLU A 100 1.98 -0.33 15.97
C GLU A 100 2.26 -0.07 14.50
N GLY A 101 3.38 -0.58 13.96
CA GLY A 101 3.65 -0.59 12.52
C GLY A 101 2.61 -1.40 11.74
N GLY A 102 2.18 -2.55 12.26
CA GLY A 102 1.08 -3.33 11.72
C GLY A 102 -0.24 -2.55 11.67
N PHE A 103 -0.59 -1.85 12.75
CA PHE A 103 -1.78 -0.97 12.78
C PHE A 103 -1.63 0.21 11.83
N GLY A 104 -0.40 0.74 11.67
CA GLY A 104 -0.05 1.76 10.68
C GLY A 104 -0.39 1.35 9.25
N ASN A 105 -0.18 0.08 8.90
CA ASN A 105 -0.57 -0.46 7.59
C ASN A 105 -2.09 -0.39 7.37
N LEU A 106 -2.90 -0.68 8.39
CA LEU A 106 -4.36 -0.52 8.29
C LEU A 106 -4.75 0.93 8.02
N PHE A 107 -4.15 1.91 8.74
CA PHE A 107 -4.42 3.34 8.50
C PHE A 107 -3.99 3.80 7.11
N ALA A 108 -2.82 3.38 6.66
CA ALA A 108 -2.30 3.76 5.35
C ALA A 108 -3.20 3.22 4.23
N ASN A 109 -3.54 1.93 4.27
CA ASN A 109 -4.43 1.30 3.29
C ASN A 109 -5.86 1.85 3.38
N ALA A 110 -6.38 2.16 4.58
CA ALA A 110 -7.65 2.87 4.73
C ALA A 110 -7.68 4.21 3.98
N SER A 111 -6.55 4.91 3.91
CA SER A 111 -6.44 6.19 3.20
C SER A 111 -6.54 6.06 1.68
N LEU A 112 -6.21 4.88 1.12
CA LEU A 112 -6.28 4.60 -0.32
C LEU A 112 -7.70 4.71 -0.88
N ARG A 113 -8.76 4.59 -0.04
CA ARG A 113 -10.14 4.81 -0.46
C ARG A 113 -10.35 6.15 -1.19
N LYS A 114 -9.49 7.14 -0.93
CA LYS A 114 -9.56 8.45 -1.60
C LYS A 114 -9.04 8.44 -3.04
N LEU A 115 -8.30 7.40 -3.40
CA LEU A 115 -7.72 7.20 -4.73
C LEU A 115 -8.55 6.24 -5.59
N PHE A 116 -9.51 5.53 -4.97
CA PHE A 116 -10.44 4.65 -5.64
C PHE A 116 -11.83 5.28 -5.75
N PRO A 117 -12.63 4.94 -6.78
CA PRO A 117 -14.01 5.38 -6.87
C PRO A 117 -14.85 4.77 -5.73
N ASN A 118 -15.98 5.40 -5.40
CA ASN A 118 -16.93 4.84 -4.42
C ASN A 118 -17.78 3.72 -5.05
N GLN A 119 -17.10 2.70 -5.54
CA GLN A 119 -17.66 1.50 -6.18
C GLN A 119 -16.95 0.27 -5.62
N SER A 120 -17.50 -0.91 -5.89
CA SER A 120 -16.87 -2.18 -5.50
C SER A 120 -15.73 -2.63 -6.44
N TYR A 121 -15.57 -1.98 -7.58
CA TYR A 121 -14.57 -2.24 -8.62
C TYR A 121 -13.82 -0.95 -8.99
N HIS A 122 -12.67 -1.09 -9.62
CA HIS A 122 -11.82 0.02 -10.09
C HIS A 122 -11.85 0.11 -11.61
N VAL A 123 -11.93 1.33 -12.13
CA VAL A 123 -11.76 1.63 -13.56
C VAL A 123 -10.32 2.09 -13.76
N GLU A 124 -9.56 1.41 -14.61
CA GLU A 124 -8.12 1.63 -14.74
C GLU A 124 -7.74 2.33 -16.05
N GLY A 125 -7.00 3.41 -15.92
CA GLY A 125 -6.46 4.16 -17.06
C GLY A 125 -7.52 4.96 -17.81
N GLU A 126 -7.15 5.36 -19.04
CA GLU A 126 -8.01 6.09 -19.96
C GLU A 126 -8.70 5.14 -20.94
N PRO A 127 -9.88 5.50 -21.46
CA PRO A 127 -10.53 4.71 -22.49
C PRO A 127 -9.69 4.69 -23.78
N ILE A 128 -9.78 3.57 -24.50
CA ILE A 128 -9.06 3.34 -25.76
C ILE A 128 -10.05 3.38 -26.90
N ASP A 129 -9.84 4.28 -27.87
CA ASP A 129 -10.62 4.33 -29.10
C ASP A 129 -10.20 3.18 -30.02
N LEU A 130 -11.12 2.30 -30.36
CA LEU A 130 -10.89 1.14 -31.24
C LEU A 130 -11.42 1.35 -32.67
N SER A 131 -12.08 2.48 -32.93
CA SER A 131 -12.67 2.77 -34.25
C SER A 131 -12.45 4.21 -34.67
N ARG A 132 -12.36 4.47 -35.97
CA ARG A 132 -12.42 5.84 -36.45
C ARG A 132 -13.71 6.51 -36.04
N GLY A 133 -13.61 7.61 -35.31
CA GLY A 133 -14.75 8.40 -34.86
C GLY A 133 -15.29 8.06 -33.47
N GLY A 134 -14.60 7.21 -32.67
CA GLY A 134 -14.90 7.00 -31.26
C GLY A 134 -16.26 6.38 -30.95
N ARG A 135 -16.81 5.55 -31.83
CA ARG A 135 -18.07 4.85 -31.65
C ARG A 135 -17.94 3.44 -31.10
N PHE A 136 -16.73 2.88 -31.09
CA PHE A 136 -16.37 1.60 -30.51
C PHE A 136 -15.10 1.79 -29.72
N MET A 137 -15.15 1.51 -28.44
CA MET A 137 -14.11 1.82 -27.45
C MET A 137 -13.87 0.63 -26.54
N ALA A 138 -12.76 0.66 -25.82
CA ALA A 138 -12.48 -0.26 -24.72
C ALA A 138 -12.09 0.52 -23.45
N HIS A 139 -12.34 -0.07 -22.29
CA HIS A 139 -11.85 0.39 -21.01
C HIS A 139 -11.53 -0.80 -20.11
N HIS A 140 -10.51 -0.69 -19.29
CA HIS A 140 -10.19 -1.73 -18.33
C HIS A 140 -10.93 -1.49 -17.00
N ILE A 141 -11.54 -2.56 -16.50
CA ILE A 141 -12.08 -2.61 -15.14
C ILE A 141 -11.32 -3.64 -14.33
N MET A 142 -11.26 -3.47 -13.02
CA MET A 142 -10.65 -4.40 -12.09
C MET A 142 -11.65 -4.72 -10.98
N VAL A 143 -12.01 -5.97 -10.86
CA VAL A 143 -13.01 -6.46 -9.89
C VAL A 143 -12.34 -7.35 -8.83
N PRO A 144 -12.87 -7.44 -7.59
CA PRO A 144 -12.38 -8.42 -6.61
C PRO A 144 -12.41 -9.83 -7.17
N ARG A 145 -11.34 -10.60 -6.97
CA ARG A 145 -11.34 -12.03 -7.29
C ARG A 145 -12.35 -12.76 -6.42
N GLN A 146 -12.87 -13.88 -6.90
CA GLN A 146 -13.92 -14.67 -6.21
C GLN A 146 -13.35 -15.65 -5.19
N GLY A 147 -12.04 -15.72 -5.04
CA GLY A 147 -11.32 -16.63 -4.14
C GLY A 147 -11.05 -16.05 -2.76
N VAL A 148 -10.07 -16.69 -2.11
CA VAL A 148 -9.47 -16.26 -0.84
C VAL A 148 -7.99 -15.97 -1.02
N VAL A 149 -7.41 -15.21 -0.10
CA VAL A 149 -5.96 -15.02 -0.06
C VAL A 149 -5.38 -15.86 1.06
N VAL A 150 -4.46 -16.76 0.72
CA VAL A 150 -3.73 -17.60 1.67
C VAL A 150 -2.41 -16.93 1.98
N HIS A 151 -2.24 -16.43 3.21
CA HIS A 151 -1.04 -15.77 3.67
C HIS A 151 -0.18 -16.70 4.52
N ILE A 152 0.95 -17.16 4.01
CA ILE A 152 1.94 -17.96 4.73
C ILE A 152 3.04 -17.01 5.20
N ASN A 153 3.00 -16.65 6.49
CA ASN A 153 3.80 -15.59 7.06
C ASN A 153 5.03 -16.09 7.81
N ALA A 154 6.09 -15.26 7.84
CA ALA A 154 7.31 -15.50 8.60
C ALA A 154 7.12 -15.18 10.10
N PHE A 155 8.11 -15.59 10.91
CA PHE A 155 8.08 -15.47 12.37
C PHE A 155 8.51 -14.09 12.90
N ASN A 156 9.24 -13.32 12.12
CA ASN A 156 9.99 -12.16 12.63
C ASN A 156 9.11 -10.96 13.04
N PHE A 157 8.04 -10.69 12.28
CA PHE A 157 7.06 -9.64 12.54
C PHE A 157 5.64 -10.19 12.40
N PRO A 158 5.14 -10.99 13.36
CA PRO A 158 3.88 -11.73 13.21
C PRO A 158 2.64 -10.85 13.13
N VAL A 159 2.63 -9.67 13.75
CA VAL A 159 1.51 -8.72 13.71
C VAL A 159 1.61 -7.87 12.44
N TRP A 160 2.77 -7.25 12.21
CA TRP A 160 3.01 -6.43 11.03
C TRP A 160 2.84 -7.24 9.74
N GLY A 161 3.48 -8.42 9.65
CA GLY A 161 3.44 -9.28 8.46
C GLY A 161 2.04 -9.80 8.13
N MET A 162 1.18 -10.02 9.13
CA MET A 162 -0.23 -10.32 8.90
C MET A 162 -0.98 -9.09 8.39
N LEU A 163 -0.87 -7.95 9.08
CA LEU A 163 -1.71 -6.79 8.82
C LEU A 163 -1.30 -6.01 7.57
N GLU A 164 -0.01 -6.01 7.19
CA GLU A 164 0.42 -5.41 5.93
C GLU A 164 -0.25 -6.07 4.71
N LYS A 165 -0.40 -7.40 4.76
CA LYS A 165 -1.02 -8.19 3.69
C LYS A 165 -2.54 -8.12 3.77
N CYS A 166 -3.11 -8.36 4.95
CA CYS A 166 -4.56 -8.33 5.14
C CYS A 166 -5.17 -6.95 4.85
N ALA A 167 -4.49 -5.85 5.19
CA ALA A 167 -4.99 -4.51 4.88
C ALA A 167 -5.18 -4.29 3.37
N VAL A 168 -4.28 -4.84 2.57
CA VAL A 168 -4.29 -4.71 1.11
C VAL A 168 -5.38 -5.57 0.48
N ASN A 169 -5.45 -6.87 0.84
CA ASN A 169 -6.46 -7.75 0.27
C ASN A 169 -7.89 -7.41 0.76
N TRP A 170 -8.07 -6.95 2.00
CA TRP A 170 -9.37 -6.45 2.45
C TRP A 170 -9.78 -5.17 1.72
N MET A 171 -8.82 -4.28 1.43
CA MET A 171 -9.09 -3.10 0.60
C MET A 171 -9.49 -3.48 -0.83
N ALA A 172 -8.92 -4.56 -1.37
CA ALA A 172 -9.33 -5.13 -2.65
C ALA A 172 -10.68 -5.89 -2.60
N GLY A 173 -11.14 -6.25 -1.41
CA GLY A 173 -12.39 -6.99 -1.21
C GLY A 173 -12.23 -8.51 -1.19
N MET A 174 -11.02 -9.03 -0.96
CA MET A 174 -10.77 -10.45 -0.82
C MET A 174 -10.64 -10.87 0.65
N PRO A 175 -11.24 -11.98 1.07
CA PRO A 175 -11.04 -12.56 2.39
C PRO A 175 -9.65 -13.20 2.53
N ALA A 176 -9.17 -13.28 3.78
CA ALA A 176 -7.86 -13.81 4.12
C ALA A 176 -7.93 -15.12 4.93
N VAL A 177 -7.03 -16.04 4.64
CA VAL A 177 -6.68 -17.20 5.48
C VAL A 177 -5.23 -17.03 5.87
N VAL A 178 -4.97 -16.79 7.15
CA VAL A 178 -3.63 -16.45 7.66
C VAL A 178 -2.99 -17.68 8.31
N LEU A 179 -1.78 -18.00 7.90
CA LEU A 179 -0.93 -19.05 8.46
C LEU A 179 0.34 -18.41 9.03
N PRO A 180 0.36 -18.02 10.32
CA PRO A 180 1.57 -17.54 10.96
C PRO A 180 2.60 -18.66 11.13
N ALA A 181 3.88 -18.31 11.19
CA ALA A 181 4.92 -19.25 11.57
C ALA A 181 4.64 -19.81 12.98
N PRO A 182 4.85 -21.11 13.21
CA PRO A 182 4.53 -21.76 14.48
C PRO A 182 5.12 -21.06 15.70
N GLN A 183 6.38 -20.60 15.61
CA GLN A 183 7.10 -20.00 16.73
C GLN A 183 6.43 -18.75 17.32
N THR A 184 5.64 -18.03 16.52
CA THR A 184 5.01 -16.76 16.91
C THR A 184 3.49 -16.76 16.71
N ALA A 185 2.89 -17.94 16.43
CA ALA A 185 1.47 -18.09 16.15
C ALA A 185 0.58 -17.58 17.29
N TYR A 186 1.01 -17.71 18.55
CA TYR A 186 0.28 -17.25 19.74
C TYR A 186 0.06 -15.71 19.75
N LEU A 187 1.02 -14.94 19.22
CA LEU A 187 0.89 -13.49 19.15
C LEU A 187 -0.11 -13.09 18.03
N THR A 188 -0.02 -13.76 16.88
CA THR A 188 -1.01 -13.58 15.79
C THR A 188 -2.41 -13.99 16.26
N GLU A 189 -2.56 -15.11 16.98
CA GLU A 189 -3.81 -15.57 17.57
C GLU A 189 -4.42 -14.50 18.48
N ALA A 190 -3.62 -13.90 19.37
CA ALA A 190 -4.08 -12.85 20.27
C ALA A 190 -4.64 -11.63 19.52
N VAL A 191 -3.97 -11.20 18.44
CA VAL A 191 -4.46 -10.11 17.59
C VAL A 191 -5.74 -10.49 16.88
N VAL A 192 -5.83 -11.71 16.33
CA VAL A 192 -7.04 -12.21 15.65
C VAL A 192 -8.22 -12.33 16.63
N LYS A 193 -7.98 -12.72 17.89
CA LYS A 193 -9.03 -12.71 18.93
C LYS A 193 -9.64 -11.31 19.10
N GLU A 194 -8.84 -10.29 19.17
CA GLU A 194 -9.34 -8.90 19.26
C GLU A 194 -10.03 -8.44 17.96
N ILE A 195 -9.51 -8.82 16.79
CA ILE A 195 -10.18 -8.51 15.50
C ILE A 195 -11.58 -9.13 15.47
N VAL A 196 -11.70 -10.40 15.80
CA VAL A 196 -12.99 -11.13 15.84
C VAL A 196 -13.93 -10.53 16.88
N ALA A 197 -13.43 -10.28 18.10
CA ALA A 197 -14.23 -9.69 19.19
C ALA A 197 -14.75 -8.28 18.84
N SER A 198 -14.07 -7.56 17.97
CA SER A 198 -14.50 -6.22 17.53
C SER A 198 -15.79 -6.22 16.72
N GLY A 199 -16.12 -7.32 16.05
CA GLY A 199 -17.25 -7.42 15.11
C GLY A 199 -17.17 -6.46 13.91
N ILE A 200 -15.99 -5.90 13.61
CA ILE A 200 -15.82 -4.88 12.55
C ILE A 200 -15.75 -5.52 11.16
N LEU A 201 -15.07 -6.66 11.04
CA LEU A 201 -14.96 -7.36 9.77
C LEU A 201 -16.24 -8.15 9.46
N PRO A 202 -16.73 -8.16 8.22
CA PRO A 202 -17.79 -9.07 7.79
C PRO A 202 -17.41 -10.54 8.01
N GLU A 203 -18.42 -11.38 8.22
CA GLU A 203 -18.25 -12.84 8.33
C GLU A 203 -17.44 -13.38 7.14
N GLY A 204 -16.53 -14.32 7.40
CA GLY A 204 -15.68 -14.94 6.38
C GLY A 204 -14.50 -14.09 5.90
N SER A 205 -14.38 -12.82 6.31
CA SER A 205 -13.28 -11.95 5.88
C SER A 205 -11.91 -12.35 6.41
N LEU A 206 -11.86 -13.09 7.51
CA LEU A 206 -10.62 -13.53 8.15
C LEU A 206 -10.78 -14.94 8.71
N GLN A 207 -9.79 -15.77 8.45
CA GLN A 207 -9.59 -17.05 9.12
C GLN A 207 -8.13 -17.19 9.54
N LEU A 208 -7.88 -17.93 10.63
CA LEU A 208 -6.56 -18.20 11.19
C LEU A 208 -6.32 -19.68 11.30
N ILE A 209 -5.24 -20.17 10.72
CA ILE A 209 -4.71 -21.51 10.96
C ILE A 209 -3.38 -21.37 11.71
N SER A 210 -3.39 -21.54 13.02
CA SER A 210 -2.17 -21.45 13.83
C SER A 210 -1.27 -22.64 13.53
N GLY A 211 -0.19 -22.43 12.78
CA GLY A 211 0.79 -23.44 12.43
C GLY A 211 0.89 -23.77 10.94
N THR A 212 1.64 -24.82 10.61
CA THR A 212 1.98 -25.18 9.23
C THR A 212 1.02 -26.24 8.67
N ALA A 213 0.02 -25.79 7.90
CA ALA A 213 -0.85 -26.68 7.15
C ALA A 213 -0.20 -27.01 5.80
N ARG A 214 0.51 -28.14 5.70
CA ARG A 214 1.28 -28.53 4.49
C ARG A 214 0.41 -28.78 3.28
N ASN A 215 -0.85 -29.19 3.48
CA ASN A 215 -1.84 -29.51 2.46
C ASN A 215 -2.71 -28.32 2.05
N ILE A 216 -2.42 -27.10 2.54
CA ILE A 216 -3.23 -25.90 2.23
C ILE A 216 -3.28 -25.61 0.72
N LEU A 217 -2.20 -25.92 0.00
CA LEU A 217 -2.12 -25.69 -1.43
C LEU A 217 -2.85 -26.72 -2.28
N ASP A 218 -3.17 -27.90 -1.74
CA ASP A 218 -3.84 -28.98 -2.50
C ASP A 218 -5.23 -28.59 -3.01
N THR A 219 -5.85 -27.56 -2.43
CA THR A 219 -7.23 -27.16 -2.70
C THR A 219 -7.40 -25.70 -3.12
N VAL A 220 -6.28 -25.00 -3.40
CA VAL A 220 -6.35 -23.66 -3.98
C VAL A 220 -6.87 -23.70 -5.42
N GLN A 221 -7.55 -22.64 -5.84
CA GLN A 221 -8.21 -22.52 -7.14
C GLN A 221 -7.72 -21.26 -7.86
N SER A 222 -7.98 -21.16 -9.15
CA SER A 222 -7.54 -20.06 -10.04
C SER A 222 -7.92 -18.65 -9.57
N GLN A 223 -8.99 -18.51 -8.78
CA GLN A 223 -9.42 -17.24 -8.22
C GLN A 223 -8.79 -16.90 -6.86
N ASP A 224 -8.11 -17.86 -6.23
CA ASP A 224 -7.36 -17.63 -5.00
C ASP A 224 -6.03 -16.92 -5.29
N VAL A 225 -5.40 -16.40 -4.24
CA VAL A 225 -4.05 -15.85 -4.29
C VAL A 225 -3.25 -16.43 -3.14
N VAL A 226 -2.01 -16.79 -3.38
CA VAL A 226 -1.10 -17.27 -2.32
C VAL A 226 0.03 -16.27 -2.16
N THR A 227 0.31 -15.88 -0.91
CA THR A 227 1.49 -15.09 -0.56
C THR A 227 2.35 -15.88 0.41
N PHE A 228 3.64 -15.80 0.23
CA PHE A 228 4.62 -16.47 1.08
C PHE A 228 5.73 -15.51 1.48
N THR A 229 6.03 -15.45 2.78
CA THR A 229 7.21 -14.78 3.32
C THR A 229 8.03 -15.80 4.12
N GLY A 230 9.30 -15.99 3.75
CA GLY A 230 10.18 -16.94 4.44
C GLY A 230 11.42 -17.29 3.63
N SER A 231 12.00 -18.47 3.88
CA SER A 231 13.21 -18.91 3.18
C SER A 231 12.98 -19.18 1.69
N ALA A 232 13.97 -18.80 0.86
CA ALA A 232 13.90 -19.03 -0.59
C ALA A 232 13.72 -20.53 -0.94
N SER A 233 14.28 -21.43 -0.14
CA SER A 233 14.13 -22.89 -0.37
C SER A 233 12.69 -23.36 -0.18
N THR A 234 12.01 -22.87 0.87
CA THR A 234 10.58 -23.16 1.11
C THR A 234 9.72 -22.49 0.06
N GLY A 235 9.96 -21.20 -0.24
CA GLY A 235 9.22 -20.46 -1.26
C GLY A 235 9.26 -21.15 -2.63
N ARG A 236 10.43 -21.63 -3.06
CA ARG A 236 10.57 -22.41 -4.32
C ARG A 236 9.75 -23.69 -4.31
N LYS A 237 9.72 -24.44 -3.19
CA LYS A 237 8.91 -25.66 -3.08
C LYS A 237 7.41 -25.33 -3.21
N LEU A 238 6.95 -24.31 -2.52
CA LEU A 238 5.55 -23.89 -2.56
C LEU A 238 5.15 -23.36 -3.96
N LYS A 239 6.00 -22.52 -4.57
CA LYS A 239 5.75 -21.96 -5.90
C LYS A 239 5.69 -23.04 -6.99
N ASN A 240 6.44 -24.14 -6.83
CA ASN A 240 6.44 -25.29 -7.74
C ASN A 240 5.38 -26.34 -7.38
N HIS A 241 4.45 -26.04 -6.49
CA HIS A 241 3.39 -26.95 -6.14
C HIS A 241 2.50 -27.22 -7.37
N PRO A 242 2.15 -28.49 -7.70
CA PRO A 242 1.37 -28.82 -8.90
C PRO A 242 0.09 -28.00 -9.02
N GLN A 243 -0.69 -27.89 -7.95
CA GLN A 243 -1.94 -27.14 -7.93
C GLN A 243 -1.77 -25.64 -8.25
N ILE A 244 -0.67 -25.01 -7.82
CA ILE A 244 -0.35 -23.61 -8.16
C ILE A 244 -0.17 -23.47 -9.68
N ILE A 245 0.48 -24.44 -10.30
CA ILE A 245 0.78 -24.46 -11.73
C ILE A 245 -0.48 -24.78 -12.54
N GLU A 246 -1.19 -25.84 -12.19
CA GLU A 246 -2.38 -26.33 -12.90
C GLU A 246 -3.53 -25.32 -12.89
N GLU A 247 -3.79 -24.69 -11.74
CA GLU A 247 -4.82 -23.67 -11.57
C GLU A 247 -4.35 -22.25 -11.93
N ALA A 248 -3.07 -22.08 -12.30
CA ALA A 248 -2.46 -20.77 -12.55
C ALA A 248 -2.71 -19.76 -11.40
N VAL A 249 -2.61 -20.22 -10.15
CA VAL A 249 -2.86 -19.41 -8.96
C VAL A 249 -1.79 -18.33 -8.84
N PRO A 250 -2.13 -17.04 -8.73
CA PRO A 250 -1.17 -16.01 -8.45
C PRO A 250 -0.41 -16.30 -7.15
N PHE A 251 0.92 -16.39 -7.25
CA PHE A 251 1.81 -16.71 -6.15
C PHE A 251 2.83 -15.60 -5.97
N THR A 252 2.73 -14.85 -4.88
CA THR A 252 3.67 -13.80 -4.53
C THR A 252 4.64 -14.32 -3.47
N MET A 253 5.93 -14.08 -3.68
CA MET A 253 6.98 -14.56 -2.78
C MET A 253 7.86 -13.40 -2.33
N GLU A 254 8.02 -13.27 -1.03
CA GLU A 254 9.08 -12.52 -0.37
C GLU A 254 10.04 -13.54 0.27
N ALA A 255 11.29 -13.52 -0.16
CA ALA A 255 12.26 -14.54 0.23
C ALA A 255 13.57 -13.92 0.76
N ASP A 256 14.61 -14.74 0.89
CA ASP A 256 15.94 -14.35 1.36
C ASP A 256 16.42 -13.06 0.69
N SER A 257 16.97 -12.12 1.46
CA SER A 257 17.42 -10.85 0.95
C SER A 257 18.81 -10.49 1.47
N LEU A 258 19.77 -10.36 0.56
CA LEU A 258 21.13 -9.92 0.88
C LEU A 258 21.27 -8.41 0.62
N ASN A 259 20.57 -7.63 1.44
CA ASN A 259 20.52 -6.18 1.31
C ASN A 259 21.91 -5.56 1.47
N ALA A 260 22.22 -4.60 0.60
CA ALA A 260 23.48 -3.88 0.61
C ALA A 260 23.30 -2.46 1.13
N SER A 261 24.31 -1.98 1.90
CA SER A 261 24.44 -0.57 2.22
C SER A 261 25.82 -0.09 1.75
N VAL A 262 25.83 0.98 0.96
CA VAL A 262 27.02 1.53 0.34
C VAL A 262 27.42 2.84 1.04
N LEU A 263 28.68 2.99 1.39
CA LEU A 263 29.25 4.26 1.81
C LEU A 263 29.78 5.00 0.58
N GLY A 264 29.32 6.18 0.28
CA GLY A 264 29.81 7.00 -0.83
C GLY A 264 31.28 7.42 -0.62
N GLU A 265 31.99 7.68 -1.70
CA GLU A 265 33.40 8.09 -1.65
C GLU A 265 33.63 9.43 -0.94
N ASP A 266 32.62 10.28 -0.92
CA ASP A 266 32.55 11.59 -0.25
C ASP A 266 32.26 11.48 1.26
N ALA A 267 31.74 10.35 1.71
CA ALA A 267 31.34 10.11 3.10
C ALA A 267 32.55 9.58 3.91
N VAL A 268 33.49 10.46 4.23
CA VAL A 268 34.71 10.15 4.99
C VAL A 268 34.54 10.40 6.50
N PRO A 269 35.38 9.85 7.37
CA PRO A 269 35.37 10.13 8.81
C PRO A 269 35.32 11.63 9.12
N GLY A 270 34.37 12.02 10.00
CA GLY A 270 34.12 13.42 10.34
C GLY A 270 33.01 14.08 9.50
N THR A 271 32.48 13.41 8.48
CA THR A 271 31.28 13.87 7.77
C THR A 271 29.99 13.29 8.40
N PRO A 272 28.86 14.04 8.37
CA PRO A 272 27.60 13.51 8.86
C PRO A 272 27.17 12.22 8.17
N GLU A 273 27.45 12.03 6.90
CA GLU A 273 27.10 10.85 6.11
C GLU A 273 27.84 9.59 6.60
N PHE A 274 29.10 9.72 7.00
CA PHE A 274 29.84 8.63 7.63
C PHE A 274 29.17 8.20 8.94
N ASP A 275 28.88 9.16 9.82
CA ASP A 275 28.24 8.88 11.12
C ASP A 275 26.84 8.26 10.94
N LEU A 276 26.07 8.75 9.96
CA LEU A 276 24.77 8.22 9.61
C LEU A 276 24.84 6.79 9.10
N PHE A 277 25.83 6.49 8.26
CA PHE A 277 26.09 5.15 7.75
C PHE A 277 26.37 4.16 8.88
N ILE A 278 27.32 4.49 9.75
CA ILE A 278 27.68 3.65 10.91
C ILE A 278 26.46 3.41 11.81
N LYS A 279 25.70 4.47 12.10
CA LYS A 279 24.47 4.37 12.92
C LYS A 279 23.43 3.46 12.29
N GLU A 280 23.20 3.59 10.98
CA GLU A 280 22.19 2.79 10.28
C GLU A 280 22.62 1.33 10.18
N VAL A 281 23.87 1.02 9.86
CA VAL A 281 24.40 -0.34 9.85
C VAL A 281 24.23 -0.99 11.24
N ARG A 282 24.69 -0.33 12.31
CA ARG A 282 24.52 -0.85 13.68
C ARG A 282 23.03 -1.14 13.97
N LYS A 283 22.13 -0.19 13.66
CA LYS A 283 20.69 -0.33 13.89
C LYS A 283 20.14 -1.56 13.15
N GLU A 284 20.50 -1.73 11.89
CA GLU A 284 20.01 -2.84 11.06
C GLU A 284 20.58 -4.20 11.48
N MET A 285 21.76 -4.24 12.08
CA MET A 285 22.32 -5.46 12.68
C MET A 285 21.63 -5.85 13.99
N THR A 286 21.11 -4.91 14.77
CA THR A 286 20.69 -5.15 16.16
C THR A 286 19.18 -5.12 16.39
N VAL A 287 18.40 -4.33 15.61
CA VAL A 287 16.93 -4.32 15.70
C VAL A 287 16.40 -5.72 15.40
N LYS A 288 15.54 -6.24 16.28
CA LYS A 288 14.99 -7.61 16.24
C LYS A 288 16.09 -8.69 16.20
N ALA A 289 17.25 -8.44 16.83
CA ALA A 289 18.44 -9.28 16.74
C ALA A 289 18.82 -9.60 15.27
N GLY A 290 18.71 -8.61 14.38
CA GLY A 290 19.01 -8.75 12.95
C GLY A 290 18.05 -9.67 12.17
N GLN A 291 16.98 -10.18 12.78
CA GLN A 291 15.97 -11.04 12.14
C GLN A 291 14.98 -10.23 11.32
N LYS A 292 15.48 -9.49 10.35
CA LYS A 292 14.72 -8.63 9.44
C LYS A 292 15.04 -9.01 7.99
N CYS A 293 14.00 -9.15 7.19
CA CYS A 293 14.16 -9.35 5.74
C CYS A 293 14.90 -8.18 5.06
N THR A 294 14.84 -6.99 5.67
CA THR A 294 15.47 -5.76 5.19
C THR A 294 16.81 -5.44 5.89
N ALA A 295 17.31 -6.28 6.81
CA ALA A 295 18.58 -6.01 7.50
C ALA A 295 19.75 -5.87 6.52
N ILE A 296 20.69 -4.97 6.83
CA ILE A 296 21.92 -4.82 6.04
C ILE A 296 22.79 -6.06 6.27
N ARG A 297 22.96 -6.87 5.22
CA ARG A 297 23.81 -8.06 5.24
C ARG A 297 25.19 -7.78 4.65
N ARG A 298 25.28 -6.85 3.71
CA ARG A 298 26.52 -6.51 3.00
C ARG A 298 26.80 -5.02 3.15
N ILE A 299 27.93 -4.71 3.77
CA ILE A 299 28.42 -3.36 4.05
C ILE A 299 29.52 -3.08 3.02
N ILE A 300 29.25 -2.25 2.02
CA ILE A 300 30.12 -2.00 0.87
C ILE A 300 30.75 -0.63 1.04
N VAL A 301 32.06 -0.55 1.20
CA VAL A 301 32.76 0.70 1.53
C VAL A 301 33.99 0.92 0.65
N PRO A 302 34.41 2.16 0.43
CA PRO A 302 35.69 2.43 -0.24
C PRO A 302 36.83 1.66 0.43
N GLU A 303 37.71 1.02 -0.35
CA GLU A 303 38.86 0.22 0.16
C GLU A 303 39.67 0.98 1.21
N LYS A 304 39.90 2.27 0.97
CA LYS A 304 40.64 3.16 1.89
C LYS A 304 39.98 3.42 3.23
N LEU A 305 38.65 3.15 3.36
CA LEU A 305 37.85 3.39 4.56
C LEU A 305 37.48 2.11 5.31
N MET A 306 37.94 0.94 4.85
CA MET A 306 37.66 -0.36 5.47
C MET A 306 37.99 -0.40 6.96
N GLU A 307 39.16 0.09 7.33
CA GLU A 307 39.62 0.12 8.71
C GLU A 307 38.81 1.08 9.57
N ASP A 308 38.58 2.30 9.06
CA ASP A 308 37.81 3.31 9.79
C ASP A 308 36.37 2.84 10.09
N VAL A 309 35.73 2.21 9.10
CA VAL A 309 34.37 1.66 9.28
C VAL A 309 34.38 0.48 10.25
N GLN A 310 35.33 -0.44 10.14
CA GLN A 310 35.45 -1.58 11.04
C GLN A 310 35.63 -1.13 12.50
N ILE A 311 36.54 -0.19 12.76
CA ILE A 311 36.85 0.33 14.10
C ILE A 311 35.61 1.05 14.67
N GLU A 312 35.00 1.97 13.89
CA GLU A 312 33.93 2.77 14.41
C GLU A 312 32.65 1.93 14.61
N LEU A 313 32.35 1.00 13.70
CA LEU A 313 31.23 0.08 13.86
C LEU A 313 31.42 -0.84 15.08
N GLY A 314 32.65 -1.37 15.31
CA GLY A 314 33.00 -2.14 16.50
C GLY A 314 32.69 -1.37 17.78
N LYS A 315 33.15 -0.11 17.90
CA LYS A 315 32.88 0.77 19.05
C LYS A 315 31.39 1.01 19.27
N GLN A 316 30.59 1.08 18.18
CA GLN A 316 29.13 1.26 18.31
C GLN A 316 28.42 -0.05 18.70
N LEU A 317 28.91 -1.19 18.27
CA LEU A 317 28.41 -2.51 18.65
C LEU A 317 28.71 -2.85 20.11
N ASP A 318 29.84 -2.39 20.67
CA ASP A 318 30.17 -2.54 22.10
C ASP A 318 29.15 -1.88 23.04
N LYS A 319 28.41 -0.88 22.54
CA LYS A 319 27.36 -0.20 23.30
C LYS A 319 26.01 -0.94 23.31
N VAL A 320 25.92 -2.07 22.61
CA VAL A 320 24.67 -2.82 22.48
C VAL A 320 24.53 -3.79 23.65
N THR A 321 23.66 -3.48 24.58
CA THR A 321 23.31 -4.35 25.71
C THR A 321 22.35 -5.45 25.27
N ILE A 322 22.65 -6.69 25.65
CA ILE A 322 21.89 -7.90 25.29
C ILE A 322 21.23 -8.48 26.54
N GLY A 323 20.01 -8.98 26.48
CA GLY A 323 19.37 -9.58 27.62
C GLY A 323 17.84 -9.65 27.57
N ASP A 324 17.21 -9.64 28.74
CA ASP A 324 15.75 -9.66 28.84
C ASP A 324 15.13 -8.38 28.21
N PRO A 325 14.35 -8.49 27.15
CA PRO A 325 13.80 -7.36 26.42
C PRO A 325 12.80 -6.51 27.23
N ARG A 326 12.35 -6.98 28.41
CA ARG A 326 11.50 -6.23 29.35
C ARG A 326 12.26 -5.13 30.07
N LEU A 327 13.60 -5.25 30.14
CA LEU A 327 14.46 -4.28 30.82
C LEU A 327 14.74 -3.09 29.91
N GLN A 328 14.63 -1.87 30.47
CA GLN A 328 14.74 -0.63 29.70
C GLN A 328 16.17 -0.41 29.15
N GLU A 329 17.17 -0.90 29.81
CA GLU A 329 18.59 -0.83 29.40
C GLU A 329 18.97 -1.81 28.29
N VAL A 330 18.16 -2.84 28.02
CA VAL A 330 18.44 -3.83 26.97
C VAL A 330 18.10 -3.26 25.59
N ARG A 331 19.05 -3.37 24.68
CA ARG A 331 18.96 -2.86 23.30
C ARG A 331 18.76 -3.94 22.25
N MET A 332 19.11 -5.19 22.58
CA MET A 332 18.90 -6.35 21.71
C MET A 332 18.48 -7.55 22.56
N GLY A 333 17.41 -8.20 22.21
CA GLY A 333 16.96 -9.43 22.87
C GLY A 333 17.45 -10.70 22.20
N ALA A 334 16.76 -11.81 22.45
CA ALA A 334 17.08 -13.12 21.90
C ALA A 334 16.63 -13.27 20.43
N LEU A 335 17.21 -14.22 19.73
CA LEU A 335 16.63 -14.79 18.50
C LEU A 335 15.35 -15.53 18.84
N VAL A 336 14.47 -15.75 17.87
CA VAL A 336 13.14 -16.34 18.09
C VAL A 336 13.16 -17.74 18.71
N SER A 337 14.22 -18.47 18.54
CA SER A 337 14.39 -19.83 19.09
C SER A 337 15.86 -20.26 19.07
N ASP A 338 16.20 -21.30 19.85
CA ASP A 338 17.52 -21.90 19.81
C ASP A 338 17.84 -22.51 18.43
N ALA A 339 16.87 -23.12 17.77
CA ALA A 339 17.04 -23.63 16.41
C ALA A 339 17.45 -22.51 15.43
N GLN A 340 16.92 -21.30 15.58
CA GLN A 340 17.33 -20.14 14.79
C GLN A 340 18.74 -19.71 15.16
N ARG A 341 19.11 -19.71 16.43
CA ARG A 341 20.48 -19.40 16.89
C ARG A 341 21.51 -20.37 16.27
N GLN A 342 21.24 -21.67 16.29
CA GLN A 342 22.10 -22.68 15.69
C GLN A 342 22.23 -22.50 14.17
N SER A 343 21.10 -22.23 13.50
CA SER A 343 21.11 -21.94 12.06
C SER A 343 21.99 -20.73 11.72
N VAL A 344 21.92 -19.65 12.50
CA VAL A 344 22.77 -18.47 12.29
C VAL A 344 24.24 -18.80 12.48
N LYS A 345 24.61 -19.53 13.55
CA LYS A 345 25.98 -19.99 13.79
C LYS A 345 26.51 -20.81 12.61
N GLU A 346 25.71 -21.74 12.10
CA GLU A 346 26.07 -22.57 10.93
C GLU A 346 26.32 -21.71 9.68
N GLN A 347 25.43 -20.72 9.40
CA GLN A 347 25.58 -19.85 8.23
C GLN A 347 26.82 -18.94 8.38
N VAL A 348 27.08 -18.40 9.58
CA VAL A 348 28.31 -17.64 9.86
C VAL A 348 29.55 -18.49 9.61
N GLY A 349 29.57 -19.76 10.07
CA GLY A 349 30.67 -20.68 9.81
C GLY A 349 30.92 -20.87 8.31
N LYS A 350 29.89 -20.96 7.50
CA LYS A 350 30.02 -21.06 6.03
C LYS A 350 30.57 -19.76 5.41
N ILE A 351 30.12 -18.59 5.85
CA ILE A 351 30.66 -17.30 5.36
C ILE A 351 32.12 -17.13 5.81
N ALA A 352 32.45 -17.52 7.05
CA ALA A 352 33.78 -17.44 7.60
C ALA A 352 34.81 -18.38 6.94
N SER A 353 34.35 -19.29 6.04
CA SER A 353 35.29 -20.07 5.21
C SER A 353 36.09 -19.20 4.23
N THR A 354 35.63 -18.00 3.91
CA THR A 354 36.30 -17.05 3.01
C THR A 354 36.47 -15.66 3.62
N ALA A 355 35.74 -15.35 4.68
CA ALA A 355 35.75 -14.06 5.38
C ALA A 355 36.25 -14.22 6.81
N GLU A 356 36.85 -13.20 7.37
CA GLU A 356 37.35 -13.16 8.75
C GLU A 356 36.27 -12.59 9.69
N ILE A 357 36.05 -13.21 10.86
CA ILE A 357 35.24 -12.60 11.93
C ILE A 357 36.10 -11.54 12.62
N VAL A 358 35.76 -10.27 12.41
CA VAL A 358 36.53 -9.12 12.95
C VAL A 358 35.85 -8.50 14.17
N TYR A 359 34.60 -8.89 14.48
CA TYR A 359 33.91 -8.50 15.70
C TYR A 359 32.86 -9.55 16.08
N GLY A 360 32.74 -9.77 17.40
CA GLY A 360 31.75 -10.66 17.98
C GLY A 360 32.29 -12.04 18.32
N ASP A 361 31.50 -12.84 18.99
CA ASP A 361 31.82 -14.20 19.44
C ASP A 361 30.54 -15.07 19.27
N LEU A 362 30.70 -16.24 18.67
CA LEU A 362 29.60 -17.17 18.42
C LEU A 362 29.20 -17.95 19.67
N GLU A 363 30.11 -18.12 20.64
CA GLU A 363 29.87 -18.97 21.80
C GLU A 363 29.58 -18.16 23.07
N ASN A 364 30.23 -17.01 23.26
CA ASN A 364 30.11 -16.25 24.49
C ASN A 364 29.28 -14.98 24.30
N VAL A 365 28.17 -14.90 25.05
CA VAL A 365 27.33 -13.70 25.13
C VAL A 365 27.03 -13.34 26.58
N GLU A 366 27.31 -12.11 26.96
CA GLU A 366 26.91 -11.57 28.26
C GLU A 366 25.51 -11.02 28.17
N THR A 367 24.64 -11.39 29.12
CA THR A 367 23.23 -11.00 29.14
C THR A 367 22.87 -10.26 30.42
N ILE A 368 21.95 -9.28 30.28
CA ILE A 368 21.38 -8.53 31.40
C ILE A 368 20.00 -9.11 31.72
N GLY A 369 19.82 -9.58 32.96
CA GLY A 369 18.52 -10.04 33.45
C GLY A 369 17.99 -11.34 32.82
N ALA A 370 18.83 -12.07 32.10
CA ALA A 370 18.47 -13.34 31.46
C ALA A 370 19.64 -14.35 31.59
N ASP A 371 19.31 -15.64 31.46
CA ASP A 371 20.26 -16.73 31.43
C ASP A 371 20.71 -17.00 29.99
N ALA A 372 21.96 -16.73 29.67
CA ALA A 372 22.53 -16.87 28.33
C ALA A 372 22.51 -18.31 27.79
N GLU A 373 22.57 -19.31 28.67
CA GLU A 373 22.55 -20.73 28.29
C GLU A 373 21.16 -21.23 27.93
N LYS A 374 20.12 -20.68 28.60
CA LYS A 374 18.72 -21.07 28.39
C LYS A 374 18.07 -20.32 27.24
N GLY A 375 18.33 -19.02 27.14
CA GLY A 375 17.75 -18.18 26.09
C GLY A 375 18.51 -18.28 24.76
N ALA A 376 17.84 -17.87 23.69
CA ALA A 376 18.42 -17.92 22.33
C ALA A 376 19.25 -16.66 22.00
N PHE A 377 20.15 -16.25 22.89
CA PHE A 377 20.95 -15.05 22.74
C PHE A 377 22.17 -15.29 21.83
N LEU A 378 22.55 -14.26 21.07
CA LEU A 378 23.73 -14.24 20.20
C LEU A 378 24.28 -12.81 20.12
N LYS A 379 25.60 -12.67 20.23
CA LYS A 379 26.28 -11.38 20.06
C LYS A 379 26.26 -10.94 18.59
N PRO A 380 26.23 -9.63 18.27
CA PRO A 380 26.42 -9.17 16.89
C PRO A 380 27.75 -9.65 16.30
N ILE A 381 27.71 -10.12 15.06
CA ILE A 381 28.88 -10.64 14.34
C ILE A 381 29.15 -9.76 13.12
N LEU A 382 30.38 -9.24 13.03
CA LEU A 382 30.87 -8.56 11.84
C LEU A 382 31.94 -9.42 11.19
N LEU A 383 31.72 -9.79 9.93
CA LEU A 383 32.71 -10.43 9.10
C LEU A 383 33.39 -9.40 8.18
N ARG A 384 34.60 -9.69 7.73
CA ARG A 384 35.34 -8.91 6.73
C ARG A 384 35.73 -9.82 5.57
N GLU A 385 35.29 -9.47 4.38
CA GLU A 385 35.66 -10.13 3.13
C GLU A 385 36.56 -9.18 2.32
N ASN A 386 37.80 -9.57 2.06
CA ASN A 386 38.77 -8.71 1.37
C ASN A 386 38.78 -8.90 -0.16
N ASP A 387 38.32 -10.04 -0.66
CA ASP A 387 38.27 -10.38 -2.10
C ASP A 387 36.80 -10.68 -2.55
N PRO A 388 35.85 -9.74 -2.42
CA PRO A 388 34.42 -10.00 -2.59
C PRO A 388 34.02 -10.40 -4.02
N PHE A 389 34.84 -10.14 -5.02
CA PHE A 389 34.61 -10.56 -6.40
C PHE A 389 35.01 -12.02 -6.67
N LYS A 390 35.88 -12.62 -5.84
CA LYS A 390 36.28 -14.02 -5.95
C LYS A 390 35.46 -14.91 -5.04
N ASN A 391 35.07 -14.42 -3.88
CA ASN A 391 34.45 -15.17 -2.81
C ASN A 391 32.94 -14.91 -2.82
N GLU A 392 32.14 -15.93 -3.14
CA GLU A 392 30.68 -15.78 -3.29
C GLU A 392 29.91 -15.96 -1.98
N ALA A 393 30.52 -16.46 -0.89
CA ALA A 393 29.81 -16.86 0.32
C ALA A 393 28.90 -15.73 0.88
N ALA A 394 29.42 -14.51 1.03
CA ALA A 394 28.68 -13.37 1.50
C ALA A 394 27.59 -12.85 0.51
N HIS A 395 27.62 -13.29 -0.75
CA HIS A 395 26.65 -12.95 -1.77
C HIS A 395 25.56 -14.00 -1.97
N VAL A 396 25.70 -15.18 -1.34
CA VAL A 396 24.74 -16.30 -1.53
C VAL A 396 24.16 -16.83 -0.23
N ILE A 397 24.82 -16.58 0.92
CA ILE A 397 24.39 -17.10 2.23
C ILE A 397 23.76 -15.96 3.05
N GLU A 398 22.52 -16.15 3.49
CA GLU A 398 21.88 -15.26 4.45
C GLU A 398 21.94 -15.86 5.86
N ALA A 399 22.74 -15.26 6.75
CA ALA A 399 22.67 -15.52 8.18
C ALA A 399 21.56 -14.64 8.80
N PHE A 400 20.35 -15.20 8.99
CA PHE A 400 19.19 -14.44 9.42
C PHE A 400 19.20 -14.15 10.94
N GLY A 401 20.15 -13.30 11.32
CA GLY A 401 20.49 -12.90 12.70
C GLY A 401 21.29 -11.59 12.70
N PRO A 402 21.95 -11.23 13.83
CA PRO A 402 22.69 -9.99 13.96
C PRO A 402 24.07 -10.08 13.27
N VAL A 403 24.08 -10.35 11.97
CA VAL A 403 25.28 -10.66 11.17
C VAL A 403 25.34 -9.77 9.93
N SER A 404 26.51 -9.18 9.67
CA SER A 404 26.81 -8.44 8.45
C SER A 404 28.25 -8.69 7.98
N THR A 405 28.50 -8.54 6.69
CA THR A 405 29.83 -8.69 6.09
C THR A 405 30.28 -7.37 5.48
N LEU A 406 31.45 -6.88 5.93
CA LEU A 406 32.13 -5.69 5.41
C LEU A 406 32.99 -6.07 4.20
N MET A 407 32.91 -5.30 3.12
CA MET A 407 33.63 -5.59 1.88
C MET A 407 34.08 -4.31 1.15
N PRO A 408 35.30 -4.33 0.52
CA PRO A 408 35.84 -3.15 -0.15
C PRO A 408 35.34 -2.97 -1.58
N TYR A 409 35.36 -1.72 -2.03
CA TYR A 409 35.29 -1.36 -3.44
C TYR A 409 36.30 -0.27 -3.79
N LYS A 410 36.73 -0.18 -5.05
CA LYS A 410 37.72 0.79 -5.54
C LYS A 410 37.07 2.02 -6.17
N ASP A 411 35.99 1.83 -6.89
CA ASP A 411 35.21 2.89 -7.53
C ASP A 411 33.69 2.58 -7.48
N LEU A 412 32.87 3.54 -7.83
CA LEU A 412 31.40 3.42 -7.74
C LEU A 412 30.85 2.29 -8.63
N ASN A 413 31.50 1.95 -9.76
CA ASN A 413 31.06 0.83 -10.61
C ASN A 413 31.26 -0.51 -9.92
N GLU A 414 32.37 -0.67 -9.20
CA GLU A 414 32.59 -1.85 -8.35
C GLU A 414 31.54 -1.93 -7.24
N ALA A 415 31.22 -0.81 -6.58
CA ALA A 415 30.18 -0.78 -5.55
C ALA A 415 28.80 -1.19 -6.09
N ILE A 416 28.42 -0.70 -7.27
CA ILE A 416 27.20 -1.08 -7.98
C ILE A 416 27.21 -2.58 -8.29
N THR A 417 28.31 -3.09 -8.83
CA THR A 417 28.47 -4.51 -9.17
C THR A 417 28.35 -5.39 -7.93
N LEU A 418 29.01 -5.04 -6.83
CA LEU A 418 28.90 -5.75 -5.55
C LEU A 418 27.46 -5.75 -5.03
N ALA A 419 26.76 -4.62 -5.12
CA ALA A 419 25.36 -4.56 -4.73
C ALA A 419 24.49 -5.54 -5.54
N GLN A 420 24.74 -5.65 -6.84
CA GLN A 420 24.04 -6.56 -7.77
C GLN A 420 24.36 -8.05 -7.52
N MET A 421 25.57 -8.39 -7.03
CA MET A 421 25.97 -9.78 -6.78
C MET A 421 25.06 -10.53 -5.80
N GLY A 422 24.25 -9.82 -4.99
CA GLY A 422 23.18 -10.45 -4.20
C GLY A 422 22.05 -11.05 -5.04
N LYS A 423 22.04 -10.86 -6.35
CA LYS A 423 21.07 -11.39 -7.33
C LYS A 423 19.62 -11.01 -7.03
N GLY A 424 19.43 -9.85 -6.44
CA GLY A 424 18.15 -9.29 -6.03
C GLY A 424 18.00 -9.14 -4.51
N SER A 425 17.44 -8.01 -4.08
CA SER A 425 17.15 -7.77 -2.68
C SER A 425 15.91 -6.86 -2.51
N LEU A 426 15.38 -6.82 -1.29
CA LEU A 426 14.25 -5.97 -0.92
C LEU A 426 14.66 -4.49 -0.90
N VAL A 427 15.87 -4.22 -0.42
CA VAL A 427 16.33 -2.85 -0.24
C VAL A 427 17.84 -2.75 -0.40
N SER A 428 18.29 -1.59 -0.90
CA SER A 428 19.67 -1.12 -0.81
C SER A 428 19.69 0.31 -0.27
N SER A 429 20.83 0.77 0.21
CA SER A 429 21.04 2.17 0.58
C SER A 429 22.42 2.66 0.17
N ILE A 430 22.52 3.97 -0.01
CA ILE A 430 23.77 4.67 -0.16
C ILE A 430 23.81 5.89 0.77
N ALA A 431 24.90 6.07 1.51
CA ALA A 431 25.15 7.27 2.30
C ALA A 431 26.10 8.18 1.53
N THR A 432 25.62 9.31 1.04
CA THR A 432 26.37 10.29 0.25
C THR A 432 25.68 11.65 0.29
N PHE A 433 26.44 12.73 0.19
CA PHE A 433 25.94 14.09 0.01
C PHE A 433 26.16 14.60 -1.43
N ASP A 434 26.76 13.78 -2.30
CA ASP A 434 26.92 14.08 -3.72
C ASP A 434 25.78 13.47 -4.54
N ASP A 435 24.92 14.34 -5.09
CA ASP A 435 23.77 13.95 -5.90
C ASP A 435 24.16 13.22 -7.21
N LYS A 436 25.38 13.41 -7.71
CA LYS A 436 25.87 12.71 -8.90
C LYS A 436 26.17 11.26 -8.56
N ILE A 437 26.88 11.03 -7.45
CA ILE A 437 27.15 9.69 -6.91
C ILE A 437 25.81 9.00 -6.62
N ALA A 438 24.87 9.68 -5.94
CA ALA A 438 23.55 9.16 -5.65
C ALA A 438 22.80 8.74 -6.92
N LYS A 439 22.77 9.60 -7.94
CA LYS A 439 22.10 9.32 -9.22
C LYS A 439 22.71 8.11 -9.93
N GLU A 440 24.02 8.07 -10.03
CA GLU A 440 24.76 7.00 -10.72
C GLU A 440 24.52 5.66 -10.03
N TYR A 441 24.63 5.62 -8.70
CA TYR A 441 24.32 4.42 -7.93
C TYR A 441 22.88 3.96 -8.12
N VAL A 442 21.90 4.86 -7.97
CA VAL A 442 20.48 4.52 -8.10
C VAL A 442 20.17 3.94 -9.47
N ILE A 443 20.60 4.61 -10.54
CA ILE A 443 20.33 4.13 -11.90
C ILE A 443 21.04 2.80 -12.18
N GLY A 444 22.28 2.64 -11.72
CA GLY A 444 23.06 1.42 -11.90
C GLY A 444 22.51 0.23 -11.13
N ALA A 445 22.04 0.44 -9.90
CA ALA A 445 21.64 -0.65 -8.99
C ALA A 445 20.14 -0.98 -9.01
N ALA A 446 19.25 -0.06 -9.45
CA ALA A 446 17.80 -0.16 -9.27
C ALA A 446 17.18 -1.46 -9.80
N SER A 447 17.69 -2.04 -10.88
CA SER A 447 17.18 -3.29 -11.46
C SER A 447 17.32 -4.52 -10.55
N HIS A 448 18.14 -4.42 -9.49
CA HIS A 448 18.41 -5.52 -8.56
C HIS A 448 17.80 -5.30 -7.16
N HIS A 449 17.11 -4.19 -6.94
CA HIS A 449 16.57 -3.85 -5.62
C HIS A 449 15.12 -3.38 -5.71
N GLY A 450 14.29 -3.81 -4.77
CA GLY A 450 12.90 -3.33 -4.70
C GLY A 450 12.81 -1.87 -4.28
N ARG A 451 13.75 -1.42 -3.43
CA ARG A 451 13.80 -0.05 -2.92
C ARG A 451 15.26 0.40 -2.73
N ILE A 452 15.55 1.66 -2.99
CA ILE A 452 16.85 2.26 -2.68
C ILE A 452 16.62 3.50 -1.80
N LEU A 453 17.36 3.57 -0.68
CA LEU A 453 17.40 4.74 0.20
C LEU A 453 18.72 5.50 -0.05
N VAL A 454 18.60 6.76 -0.43
CA VAL A 454 19.73 7.71 -0.38
C VAL A 454 19.66 8.42 0.97
N LEU A 455 20.71 8.26 1.78
CA LEU A 455 20.79 8.80 3.14
C LEU A 455 21.84 9.89 3.21
N ASN A 456 21.45 11.07 3.69
CA ASN A 456 22.35 12.21 3.90
C ASN A 456 21.89 13.07 5.07
N ARG A 457 22.65 14.12 5.39
CA ARG A 457 22.38 15.05 6.50
C ARG A 457 21.05 15.76 6.42
N GLU A 458 20.51 15.98 5.23
CA GLU A 458 19.25 16.70 5.04
C GLU A 458 18.03 15.84 5.38
N ASN A 459 18.05 14.56 5.05
CA ASN A 459 16.93 13.66 5.32
C ASN A 459 17.10 12.81 6.59
N ALA A 460 18.23 12.87 7.28
CA ALA A 460 18.58 12.03 8.42
C ALA A 460 17.54 12.02 9.55
N ARG A 461 16.86 13.15 9.81
CA ARG A 461 15.83 13.28 10.86
C ARG A 461 14.43 12.86 10.39
N LEU A 462 14.21 12.82 9.09
CA LEU A 462 12.91 12.53 8.46
C LEU A 462 12.83 11.09 7.93
N SER A 463 13.99 10.52 7.60
CA SER A 463 14.09 9.15 7.09
C SER A 463 13.65 8.13 8.14
N THR A 464 12.85 7.16 7.72
CA THR A 464 12.51 5.99 8.53
C THR A 464 13.66 4.96 8.58
N GLY A 465 14.68 5.14 7.76
CA GLY A 465 15.88 4.31 7.66
C GLY A 465 15.79 3.20 6.61
N HIS A 466 16.92 2.50 6.45
CA HIS A 466 17.11 1.45 5.46
C HIS A 466 16.04 0.35 5.55
N GLY A 467 15.83 -0.17 6.75
CA GLY A 467 15.03 -1.36 6.98
C GLY A 467 13.52 -1.15 7.15
N SER A 468 12.99 0.06 6.94
CA SER A 468 11.58 0.36 7.18
C SER A 468 10.78 0.41 5.86
N PRO A 469 10.03 -0.62 5.48
CA PRO A 469 9.13 -0.54 4.34
C PRO A 469 7.95 0.37 4.68
N LEU A 470 7.55 1.20 3.71
CA LEU A 470 6.41 2.10 3.84
C LEU A 470 5.23 1.56 3.05
N PRO A 471 3.99 1.62 3.58
CA PRO A 471 2.81 1.02 2.94
C PRO A 471 2.47 1.56 1.56
N THR A 472 2.96 2.76 1.22
CA THR A 472 2.75 3.40 -0.10
C THR A 472 3.86 3.09 -1.11
N LEU A 473 4.97 2.50 -0.67
CA LEU A 473 6.07 2.09 -1.51
C LEU A 473 6.06 0.57 -1.70
N ILE A 474 6.74 0.12 -2.76
CA ILE A 474 6.92 -1.32 -2.99
C ILE A 474 7.65 -1.96 -1.81
N HIS A 475 7.15 -3.08 -1.33
CA HIS A 475 7.86 -4.02 -0.46
C HIS A 475 7.88 -5.36 -1.18
N GLY A 476 9.02 -5.70 -1.69
CA GLY A 476 9.31 -6.83 -2.56
C GLY A 476 10.65 -6.57 -3.21
N GLY A 477 11.12 -7.47 -4.03
CA GLY A 477 12.37 -7.29 -4.73
C GLY A 477 12.55 -8.34 -5.83
N PRO A 478 13.37 -8.04 -6.84
CA PRO A 478 13.61 -8.94 -7.97
C PRO A 478 14.44 -10.15 -7.55
N GLY A 479 14.48 -11.13 -8.42
CA GLY A 479 15.38 -12.28 -8.36
C GLY A 479 15.27 -13.06 -7.05
N ARG A 480 16.36 -13.11 -6.29
CA ARG A 480 16.46 -13.83 -5.02
C ARG A 480 15.42 -13.42 -3.99
N ALA A 481 15.05 -12.15 -3.95
CA ALA A 481 14.04 -11.63 -3.05
C ALA A 481 12.60 -12.11 -3.37
N GLY A 482 12.42 -12.91 -4.42
CA GLY A 482 11.17 -13.58 -4.74
C GLY A 482 10.47 -13.09 -5.98
N GLY A 483 10.75 -11.89 -6.46
CA GLY A 483 10.11 -11.28 -7.64
C GLY A 483 8.70 -10.76 -7.37
N GLY A 484 8.28 -10.71 -6.10
CA GLY A 484 6.96 -10.24 -5.70
C GLY A 484 6.86 -8.73 -5.58
N GLU A 485 5.66 -8.20 -5.74
CA GLU A 485 5.31 -6.79 -5.56
C GLU A 485 4.01 -6.72 -4.77
N GLU A 486 4.10 -6.89 -3.44
CA GLU A 486 2.92 -7.08 -2.59
C GLU A 486 2.34 -5.79 -2.03
N MET A 487 3.16 -4.80 -1.77
CA MET A 487 2.75 -3.49 -1.26
C MET A 487 2.96 -2.42 -2.31
N GLY A 488 2.69 -1.19 -1.99
CA GLY A 488 2.91 -0.09 -2.92
C GLY A 488 1.63 0.69 -3.22
N GLY A 489 0.80 0.88 -2.21
CA GLY A 489 -0.41 1.66 -2.31
C GLY A 489 -1.41 1.02 -3.27
N MET A 490 -1.86 1.76 -4.28
CA MET A 490 -2.83 1.25 -5.25
C MET A 490 -2.35 0.01 -6.01
N ARG A 491 -1.04 -0.14 -6.27
CA ARG A 491 -0.48 -1.31 -6.97
C ARG A 491 -0.73 -2.59 -6.18
N GLY A 492 -0.46 -2.55 -4.87
CA GLY A 492 -0.72 -3.68 -3.99
C GLY A 492 -2.19 -4.09 -4.00
N VAL A 493 -3.12 -3.13 -3.89
CA VAL A 493 -4.56 -3.42 -3.99
C VAL A 493 -4.94 -4.02 -5.34
N LYS A 494 -4.41 -3.48 -6.44
CA LYS A 494 -4.65 -4.01 -7.79
C LYS A 494 -4.17 -5.44 -8.00
N HIS A 495 -3.16 -5.87 -7.27
CA HIS A 495 -2.65 -7.25 -7.32
C HIS A 495 -3.74 -8.28 -6.96
N TYR A 496 -4.65 -7.94 -6.06
CA TYR A 496 -5.76 -8.80 -5.62
C TYR A 496 -7.05 -8.62 -6.43
N LEU A 497 -7.03 -7.77 -7.46
CA LEU A 497 -8.14 -7.57 -8.37
C LEU A 497 -7.91 -8.31 -9.69
N GLN A 498 -9.00 -8.75 -10.33
CA GLN A 498 -8.94 -9.29 -11.69
C GLN A 498 -9.19 -8.18 -12.70
N ARG A 499 -8.24 -7.95 -13.60
CA ARG A 499 -8.38 -7.00 -14.71
C ARG A 499 -9.17 -7.65 -15.84
N CYS A 500 -10.12 -6.89 -16.39
CA CYS A 500 -10.90 -7.26 -17.57
C CYS A 500 -11.01 -6.09 -18.53
N ALA A 501 -10.74 -6.31 -19.81
CA ALA A 501 -11.01 -5.34 -20.86
C ALA A 501 -12.47 -5.44 -21.30
N VAL A 502 -13.21 -4.33 -21.21
CA VAL A 502 -14.60 -4.23 -21.65
C VAL A 502 -14.64 -3.43 -22.92
N GLN A 503 -15.21 -4.00 -23.98
CA GLN A 503 -15.38 -3.36 -25.29
C GLN A 503 -16.86 -3.06 -25.54
N GLY A 504 -17.15 -1.88 -26.06
CA GLY A 504 -18.53 -1.50 -26.34
C GLY A 504 -18.67 -0.09 -26.90
N THR A 505 -19.92 0.36 -26.98
CA THR A 505 -20.22 1.75 -27.36
C THR A 505 -19.86 2.70 -26.21
N PRO A 506 -19.63 4.00 -26.47
CA PRO A 506 -19.43 5.00 -25.43
C PRO A 506 -20.56 4.99 -24.36
N THR A 507 -21.80 4.80 -24.79
CA THR A 507 -22.95 4.70 -23.89
C THR A 507 -22.85 3.49 -22.96
N THR A 508 -22.52 2.32 -23.52
CA THR A 508 -22.33 1.08 -22.72
C THR A 508 -21.19 1.26 -21.71
N LEU A 509 -20.06 1.81 -22.17
CA LEU A 509 -18.92 2.03 -21.27
C LEU A 509 -19.23 3.07 -20.19
N THR A 510 -20.00 4.11 -20.49
CA THR A 510 -20.51 5.06 -19.48
C THR A 510 -21.25 4.33 -18.36
N GLN A 511 -22.15 3.43 -18.71
CA GLN A 511 -22.94 2.66 -17.72
C GLN A 511 -22.05 1.70 -16.90
N VAL A 512 -21.12 0.99 -17.56
CA VAL A 512 -20.24 0.03 -16.90
C VAL A 512 -19.23 0.71 -15.98
N THR A 513 -18.66 1.85 -16.40
CA THR A 513 -17.58 2.50 -15.66
C THR A 513 -18.07 3.55 -14.66
N GLY A 514 -19.28 4.06 -14.81
CA GLY A 514 -19.76 5.24 -14.07
C GLY A 514 -19.03 6.53 -14.47
N ILE A 515 -18.33 6.51 -15.63
CA ILE A 515 -17.59 7.65 -16.18
C ILE A 515 -18.14 7.93 -17.58
N TYR A 516 -18.73 9.11 -17.79
CA TYR A 516 -19.24 9.50 -19.11
C TYR A 516 -18.11 9.46 -20.16
N GLN A 517 -18.38 8.74 -21.23
CA GLN A 517 -17.50 8.66 -22.39
C GLN A 517 -17.94 9.65 -23.44
N PRO A 518 -17.02 10.46 -24.00
CA PRO A 518 -17.36 11.37 -25.11
C PRO A 518 -18.08 10.63 -26.24
N LYS A 519 -19.12 11.28 -26.83
CA LYS A 519 -20.02 10.68 -27.81
C LYS A 519 -21.00 9.60 -27.28
N GLY A 520 -20.99 9.33 -25.98
CA GLY A 520 -22.03 8.55 -25.32
C GLY A 520 -23.36 9.29 -25.26
N ALA A 521 -24.43 8.55 -25.00
CA ALA A 521 -25.74 9.17 -24.79
C ALA A 521 -25.69 10.09 -23.56
N TYR A 522 -26.28 11.25 -23.71
CA TYR A 522 -26.49 12.22 -22.64
C TYR A 522 -27.95 12.63 -22.55
N LYS A 523 -28.37 13.14 -21.40
CA LYS A 523 -29.70 13.64 -21.15
C LYS A 523 -29.63 15.09 -20.67
N GLU A 524 -30.31 15.98 -21.35
CA GLU A 524 -30.44 17.36 -20.88
C GLU A 524 -31.18 17.39 -19.53
N ALA A 525 -30.62 18.13 -18.60
CA ALA A 525 -31.20 18.28 -17.27
C ALA A 525 -32.46 19.15 -17.34
N GLU A 526 -33.47 18.80 -16.55
CA GLU A 526 -34.75 19.54 -16.49
C GLU A 526 -34.57 20.96 -15.93
N GLN A 527 -33.57 21.15 -15.10
CA GLN A 527 -33.13 22.44 -14.58
C GLN A 527 -31.64 22.55 -14.66
N HIS A 528 -31.09 23.75 -14.44
CA HIS A 528 -29.66 23.96 -14.48
C HIS A 528 -28.92 22.96 -13.57
N PRO A 529 -27.89 22.22 -14.06
CA PRO A 529 -27.19 21.17 -13.29
C PRO A 529 -26.63 21.63 -11.93
N PHE A 530 -26.25 22.89 -11.80
CA PHE A 530 -25.73 23.46 -10.55
C PHE A 530 -26.79 23.72 -9.46
N LYS A 531 -28.06 23.44 -9.74
CA LYS A 531 -29.16 23.43 -8.77
C LYS A 531 -29.33 22.09 -8.06
N TYR A 532 -28.73 21.02 -8.59
CA TYR A 532 -28.85 19.69 -8.01
C TYR A 532 -27.82 19.48 -6.90
N HIS A 533 -28.19 18.74 -5.86
CA HIS A 533 -27.25 18.22 -4.88
C HIS A 533 -26.46 17.06 -5.48
N TRP A 534 -25.35 16.73 -4.85
CA TRP A 534 -24.41 15.73 -5.36
C TRP A 534 -25.07 14.37 -5.67
N GLU A 535 -26.04 13.94 -4.85
CA GLU A 535 -26.77 12.68 -5.03
C GLU A 535 -27.60 12.66 -6.31
N ASP A 536 -28.18 13.80 -6.70
CA ASP A 536 -29.14 13.91 -7.83
C ASP A 536 -28.44 14.06 -9.19
N ILE A 537 -27.13 14.23 -9.21
CA ILE A 537 -26.34 14.35 -10.43
C ILE A 537 -25.92 12.96 -10.89
N GLU A 538 -26.07 12.67 -12.18
CA GLU A 538 -25.68 11.40 -12.78
C GLU A 538 -24.74 11.60 -13.97
N PRO A 539 -23.76 10.68 -14.22
CA PRO A 539 -22.94 10.72 -15.44
C PRO A 539 -23.82 10.75 -16.71
N GLY A 540 -23.52 11.67 -17.60
CA GLY A 540 -24.34 11.92 -18.79
C GLY A 540 -25.43 12.98 -18.62
N MET A 541 -25.70 13.49 -17.40
CA MET A 541 -26.53 14.69 -17.20
C MET A 541 -25.86 15.89 -17.86
N SER A 542 -26.58 16.63 -18.71
CA SER A 542 -26.00 17.65 -19.59
C SER A 542 -26.75 18.97 -19.54
N LEU A 543 -26.04 20.05 -19.86
CA LEU A 543 -26.53 21.39 -20.13
C LEU A 543 -26.00 21.86 -21.48
N LYS A 544 -26.84 22.33 -22.36
CA LYS A 544 -26.48 23.12 -23.54
C LYS A 544 -26.72 24.61 -23.25
N THR A 545 -25.69 25.47 -23.41
CA THR A 545 -25.81 26.90 -23.13
C THR A 545 -26.38 27.67 -24.31
N HIS A 546 -26.72 28.93 -24.06
CA HIS A 546 -26.95 29.90 -25.14
C HIS A 546 -25.65 30.19 -25.88
N LYS A 547 -25.76 30.81 -27.06
CA LYS A 547 -24.63 31.21 -27.92
C LYS A 547 -24.13 32.60 -27.51
N ARG A 548 -22.82 32.85 -27.68
CA ARG A 548 -22.18 34.17 -27.53
C ARG A 548 -21.16 34.40 -28.60
N THR A 549 -21.24 35.59 -29.29
CA THR A 549 -20.24 36.04 -30.26
C THR A 549 -19.07 36.69 -29.52
N ILE A 550 -17.86 36.33 -29.90
CA ILE A 550 -16.61 36.91 -29.43
C ILE A 550 -16.33 38.20 -30.21
N THR A 551 -16.22 39.30 -29.51
CA THR A 551 -15.97 40.59 -30.14
C THR A 551 -14.50 40.93 -30.08
N ASP A 552 -14.07 41.90 -30.93
CA ASP A 552 -12.73 42.45 -30.88
C ASP A 552 -12.40 43.08 -29.54
N GLY A 553 -13.42 43.75 -28.93
CA GLY A 553 -13.31 44.33 -27.59
C GLY A 553 -13.03 43.28 -26.51
N ASP A 554 -13.58 42.06 -26.62
CA ASP A 554 -13.29 40.98 -25.69
C ASP A 554 -11.80 40.60 -25.70
N ILE A 555 -11.20 40.46 -26.87
CA ILE A 555 -9.78 40.10 -27.06
C ILE A 555 -8.88 41.20 -26.49
N VAL A 556 -9.15 42.48 -26.86
CA VAL A 556 -8.36 43.62 -26.37
C VAL A 556 -8.46 43.81 -24.89
N ASN A 557 -9.67 43.74 -24.32
CA ASN A 557 -9.89 43.88 -22.88
C ASN A 557 -9.20 42.76 -22.09
N PHE A 558 -9.21 41.53 -22.61
CA PHE A 558 -8.56 40.41 -21.97
C PHE A 558 -7.03 40.55 -22.00
N ALA A 559 -6.47 40.96 -23.13
CA ALA A 559 -5.03 41.25 -23.25
C ALA A 559 -4.59 42.30 -22.21
N ASN A 560 -5.34 43.41 -22.10
CA ASN A 560 -5.05 44.48 -21.16
C ASN A 560 -5.22 44.05 -19.71
N LEU A 561 -6.21 43.20 -19.39
CA LEU A 561 -6.46 42.70 -18.07
C LEU A 561 -5.36 41.74 -17.59
N THR A 562 -4.91 40.87 -18.47
CA THR A 562 -3.98 39.78 -18.17
C THR A 562 -2.51 40.10 -18.46
N TRP A 563 -2.25 41.18 -19.22
CA TRP A 563 -0.95 41.55 -19.79
C TRP A 563 -0.39 40.53 -20.80
N ASP A 564 -1.24 39.64 -21.28
CA ASP A 564 -0.88 38.69 -22.33
C ASP A 564 -0.99 39.40 -23.72
N HIS A 565 0.09 40.08 -24.09
CA HIS A 565 0.23 40.76 -25.37
C HIS A 565 0.98 39.90 -26.42
N PHE A 566 0.83 38.57 -26.35
CA PHE A 566 1.41 37.72 -27.37
C PHE A 566 0.94 38.17 -28.75
N TYR A 567 1.85 38.22 -29.71
CA TYR A 567 1.61 38.87 -31.01
C TYR A 567 0.32 38.37 -31.71
N ALA A 568 0.02 37.10 -31.65
CA ALA A 568 -1.17 36.50 -32.25
C ALA A 568 -2.50 37.10 -31.75
N HIS A 569 -2.48 37.77 -30.58
CA HIS A 569 -3.64 38.42 -29.97
C HIS A 569 -3.69 39.93 -30.20
N THR A 570 -2.56 40.55 -30.49
CA THR A 570 -2.43 42.02 -30.45
C THR A 570 -1.88 42.64 -31.72
N ASP A 571 -1.15 41.88 -32.56
CA ASP A 571 -0.47 42.40 -33.74
C ASP A 571 -0.81 41.62 -35.02
N ILE A 572 -1.69 42.20 -35.83
CA ILE A 572 -2.12 41.56 -37.09
C ILE A 572 -1.03 41.54 -38.16
N THR A 573 0.04 42.36 -38.01
CA THR A 573 1.11 42.44 -39.03
C THR A 573 2.18 41.37 -38.83
N SER A 574 2.20 40.72 -37.69
CA SER A 574 3.15 39.65 -37.33
C SER A 574 2.60 38.24 -37.54
N LEU A 575 1.45 38.08 -38.21
CA LEU A 575 0.81 36.79 -38.42
C LEU A 575 1.39 36.00 -39.63
N ASP A 576 2.10 36.66 -40.53
CA ASP A 576 2.69 36.00 -41.69
C ASP A 576 3.66 34.88 -41.30
N GLY A 577 3.43 33.69 -41.82
CA GLY A 577 4.19 32.48 -41.48
C GLY A 577 3.82 31.82 -40.14
N SER A 578 2.81 32.33 -39.43
CA SER A 578 2.23 31.72 -38.26
C SER A 578 1.17 30.68 -38.63
N ILE A 579 0.70 29.92 -37.62
CA ILE A 579 -0.44 28.99 -37.74
C ILE A 579 -1.81 29.71 -37.71
N PHE A 580 -1.84 31.02 -37.50
CA PHE A 580 -3.07 31.80 -37.32
C PHE A 580 -3.36 32.64 -38.57
N GLU A 581 -4.56 32.53 -39.09
CA GLU A 581 -5.02 33.29 -40.25
C GLU A 581 -5.41 34.73 -39.90
N LYS A 582 -5.86 34.93 -38.70
CA LYS A 582 -6.34 36.21 -38.16
C LYS A 582 -5.91 36.36 -36.71
N ARG A 583 -6.06 37.55 -36.14
CA ARG A 583 -5.86 37.75 -34.71
C ARG A 583 -6.81 36.85 -33.92
N THR A 584 -6.24 35.98 -33.10
CA THR A 584 -6.95 34.94 -32.35
C THR A 584 -7.27 35.37 -30.91
N ALA A 585 -8.38 34.88 -30.38
CA ALA A 585 -8.68 35.02 -28.97
C ALA A 585 -7.72 34.18 -28.11
N HIS A 586 -7.41 34.67 -26.91
CA HIS A 586 -6.59 33.94 -25.94
C HIS A 586 -7.27 32.64 -25.56
N GLY A 587 -6.54 31.56 -25.42
CA GLY A 587 -7.09 30.29 -24.94
C GLY A 587 -7.70 30.41 -23.54
N TYR A 588 -7.05 31.16 -22.64
CA TYR A 588 -7.59 31.42 -21.29
C TYR A 588 -8.85 32.29 -21.31
N PHE A 589 -8.97 33.23 -22.26
CA PHE A 589 -10.21 33.96 -22.49
C PHE A 589 -11.34 32.98 -22.88
N LEU A 590 -11.08 32.06 -23.80
CA LEU A 590 -12.07 31.07 -24.26
C LEU A 590 -12.57 30.22 -23.08
N LEU A 591 -11.67 29.78 -22.18
CA LEU A 591 -12.04 29.07 -20.96
C LEU A 591 -12.92 29.93 -20.04
N ALA A 592 -12.54 31.19 -19.81
CA ALA A 592 -13.29 32.11 -18.96
C ALA A 592 -14.66 32.42 -19.54
N ALA A 593 -14.75 32.63 -20.86
CA ALA A 593 -16.01 32.85 -21.56
C ALA A 593 -16.93 31.62 -21.53
N ALA A 594 -16.35 30.43 -21.73
CA ALA A 594 -17.07 29.16 -21.61
C ALA A 594 -17.63 28.97 -20.19
N ALA A 595 -16.81 29.26 -19.16
CA ALA A 595 -17.24 29.19 -17.75
C ALA A 595 -18.39 30.18 -17.49
N GLY A 596 -18.31 31.40 -18.04
CA GLY A 596 -19.39 32.39 -17.94
C GLY A 596 -20.69 31.93 -18.57
N LEU A 597 -20.63 31.13 -19.66
CA LEU A 597 -21.82 30.62 -20.33
C LEU A 597 -22.57 29.54 -19.50
N PHE A 598 -21.84 28.67 -18.83
CA PHE A 598 -22.45 27.56 -18.07
C PHE A 598 -22.58 27.84 -16.55
N VAL A 599 -22.13 28.97 -16.04
CA VAL A 599 -22.30 29.28 -14.62
C VAL A 599 -23.75 29.56 -14.26
N TYR A 600 -24.17 29.07 -13.07
CA TYR A 600 -25.45 29.47 -12.49
C TYR A 600 -25.19 30.63 -11.49
N PRO A 601 -25.75 31.83 -11.71
CA PRO A 601 -25.35 33.03 -10.97
C PRO A 601 -25.90 33.07 -9.54
N ASN A 602 -26.95 32.31 -9.23
CA ASN A 602 -27.56 32.33 -7.92
C ASN A 602 -26.94 31.29 -6.98
N LYS A 603 -27.07 31.50 -5.67
CA LYS A 603 -26.64 30.55 -4.65
C LYS A 603 -27.35 29.19 -4.85
N GLY A 604 -26.58 28.11 -4.85
CA GLY A 604 -27.05 26.75 -5.02
C GLY A 604 -26.13 25.74 -4.31
N PRO A 605 -26.31 24.44 -4.56
CA PRO A 605 -25.48 23.38 -3.98
C PRO A 605 -24.02 23.40 -4.42
N VAL A 606 -23.67 24.02 -5.56
CA VAL A 606 -22.28 24.19 -5.98
C VAL A 606 -21.60 25.21 -5.08
N ALA A 607 -20.67 24.74 -4.26
CA ALA A 607 -19.98 25.56 -3.26
C ALA A 607 -18.76 26.28 -3.84
N ALA A 608 -18.05 25.66 -4.78
CA ALA A 608 -16.86 26.25 -5.38
C ALA A 608 -16.47 25.56 -6.71
N ASN A 609 -15.77 26.30 -7.56
CA ASN A 609 -14.93 25.72 -8.60
C ASN A 609 -13.68 25.14 -7.93
N TYR A 610 -13.41 23.85 -8.15
CA TYR A 610 -12.38 23.12 -7.44
C TYR A 610 -11.10 22.95 -8.27
N GLY A 611 -11.21 23.02 -9.59
CA GLY A 611 -10.07 22.91 -10.50
C GLY A 611 -10.45 22.61 -11.94
N LEU A 612 -9.43 22.40 -12.74
CA LEU A 612 -9.51 22.03 -14.17
C LEU A 612 -8.61 20.84 -14.43
N GLU A 613 -9.05 19.94 -15.31
CA GLU A 613 -8.28 18.82 -15.88
C GLU A 613 -8.45 18.81 -17.40
N ASP A 614 -7.52 18.19 -18.11
CA ASP A 614 -7.62 17.84 -19.55
C ASP A 614 -8.06 18.99 -20.47
N CYS A 615 -7.57 20.21 -20.23
CA CYS A 615 -7.89 21.33 -21.10
C CYS A 615 -7.10 21.26 -22.40
N ARG A 616 -7.80 21.33 -23.55
CA ARG A 616 -7.20 21.38 -24.88
C ARG A 616 -7.95 22.35 -25.77
N PHE A 617 -7.18 23.21 -26.46
CA PHE A 617 -7.66 24.06 -27.52
C PHE A 617 -7.41 23.33 -28.84
N LEU A 618 -8.47 23.04 -29.59
CA LEU A 618 -8.43 22.23 -30.82
C LEU A 618 -8.35 23.07 -32.06
N ARG A 619 -8.96 24.27 -32.02
CA ARG A 619 -8.97 25.26 -33.11
C ARG A 619 -8.84 26.67 -32.54
N PRO A 620 -8.20 27.61 -33.25
CA PRO A 620 -8.24 29.01 -32.86
C PRO A 620 -9.66 29.58 -32.99
N ILE A 621 -10.00 30.51 -32.09
CA ILE A 621 -11.23 31.30 -32.15
C ILE A 621 -10.84 32.75 -32.49
N TYR A 622 -11.53 33.34 -33.44
CA TYR A 622 -11.30 34.68 -33.94
C TYR A 622 -12.43 35.65 -33.49
N HIS A 623 -12.21 36.95 -33.70
CA HIS A 623 -13.30 37.90 -33.49
C HIS A 623 -14.45 37.64 -34.49
N ASN A 624 -15.67 37.83 -34.05
CA ASN A 624 -16.94 37.48 -34.71
C ASN A 624 -17.27 35.98 -34.76
N ASP A 625 -16.42 35.08 -34.24
CA ASP A 625 -16.81 33.71 -34.04
C ASP A 625 -17.82 33.62 -32.88
N THR A 626 -18.79 32.74 -33.03
CA THR A 626 -19.83 32.53 -32.03
C THR A 626 -19.67 31.16 -31.37
N ILE A 627 -19.62 31.12 -30.06
CA ILE A 627 -19.43 29.88 -29.31
C ILE A 627 -20.65 29.53 -28.45
N TYR A 628 -20.79 28.24 -28.12
CA TYR A 628 -21.64 27.74 -27.07
C TYR A 628 -20.98 26.55 -26.38
N VAL A 629 -21.47 26.15 -25.23
CA VAL A 629 -20.92 25.04 -24.44
C VAL A 629 -21.97 23.97 -24.22
N ARG A 630 -21.51 22.70 -24.32
CA ARG A 630 -22.19 21.55 -23.74
C ARG A 630 -21.39 21.11 -22.51
N LEU A 631 -22.01 21.16 -21.36
CA LEU A 631 -21.44 20.73 -20.08
C LEU A 631 -22.09 19.44 -19.66
N THR A 632 -21.35 18.32 -19.62
CA THR A 632 -21.90 16.99 -19.30
C THR A 632 -21.23 16.44 -18.04
N CYS A 633 -22.00 15.93 -17.08
CA CYS A 633 -21.41 15.26 -15.90
C CYS A 633 -20.56 14.06 -16.37
N LYS A 634 -19.25 14.15 -16.16
CA LYS A 634 -18.29 13.10 -16.50
C LYS A 634 -18.22 12.05 -15.40
N GLN A 635 -18.05 12.48 -14.14
CA GLN A 635 -17.82 11.59 -13.01
C GLN A 635 -18.17 12.25 -11.69
N LYS A 636 -18.58 11.45 -10.73
CA LYS A 636 -18.80 11.87 -9.33
C LYS A 636 -17.72 11.25 -8.43
N ILE A 637 -17.16 12.06 -7.55
CA ILE A 637 -16.15 11.60 -6.58
C ILE A 637 -16.66 11.95 -5.18
N ASP A 638 -16.76 10.93 -4.34
CA ASP A 638 -17.13 11.12 -2.95
C ASP A 638 -16.00 11.78 -2.15
N ARG A 639 -16.34 12.62 -1.17
CA ARG A 639 -15.38 13.24 -0.23
C ARG A 639 -15.72 12.83 1.20
N ASP A 640 -14.66 12.52 1.97
CA ASP A 640 -14.78 12.43 3.42
C ASP A 640 -15.11 13.82 4.00
N GLN A 641 -16.10 13.87 4.88
CA GLN A 641 -16.36 15.07 5.67
C GLN A 641 -15.20 15.35 6.63
N ARG A 642 -14.73 16.61 6.68
CA ARG A 642 -13.67 17.04 7.58
C ARG A 642 -14.26 17.97 8.63
N GLY A 643 -14.19 17.58 9.90
CA GLY A 643 -14.67 18.38 11.01
C GLY A 643 -16.12 18.83 10.82
N THR A 644 -16.35 20.16 10.90
CA THR A 644 -17.66 20.82 10.75
C THR A 644 -17.98 21.25 9.32
N GLU A 645 -17.17 20.86 8.31
CA GLU A 645 -17.44 21.17 6.91
C GLU A 645 -18.79 20.58 6.48
N LEU A 646 -19.51 21.28 5.62
CA LEU A 646 -20.74 20.76 4.99
C LEU A 646 -20.38 19.53 4.15
N PRO A 647 -21.14 18.43 4.28
CA PRO A 647 -20.97 17.25 3.44
C PRO A 647 -20.97 17.63 1.97
N SER A 648 -19.96 17.19 1.23
CA SER A 648 -19.81 17.54 -0.19
C SER A 648 -19.13 16.42 -0.95
N GLY A 649 -19.28 16.44 -2.27
CA GLY A 649 -18.52 15.63 -3.21
C GLY A 649 -17.99 16.50 -4.35
N ILE A 650 -17.11 15.93 -5.17
CA ILE A 650 -16.62 16.57 -6.39
C ILE A 650 -17.42 16.01 -7.56
N VAL A 651 -17.86 16.90 -8.45
CA VAL A 651 -18.41 16.52 -9.75
C VAL A 651 -17.45 17.00 -10.82
N LYS A 652 -17.03 16.09 -11.68
CA LYS A 652 -16.26 16.36 -12.88
C LYS A 652 -17.22 16.60 -14.04
N TRP A 653 -17.09 17.72 -14.68
CA TRP A 653 -17.90 18.12 -15.82
C TRP A 653 -17.07 18.14 -17.08
N TYR A 654 -17.45 17.37 -18.08
CA TYR A 654 -16.86 17.42 -19.40
C TYR A 654 -17.50 18.58 -20.19
N GLY A 655 -16.72 19.64 -20.40
CA GLY A 655 -17.11 20.83 -21.16
C GLY A 655 -16.60 20.72 -22.58
N GLU A 656 -17.51 20.78 -23.52
CA GLU A 656 -17.27 20.86 -24.96
C GLU A 656 -17.65 22.24 -25.44
N VAL A 657 -16.71 22.99 -26.01
CA VAL A 657 -16.95 24.30 -26.61
C VAL A 657 -17.08 24.12 -28.11
N PHE A 658 -18.18 24.55 -28.67
CA PHE A 658 -18.49 24.47 -30.10
C PHE A 658 -18.57 25.86 -30.69
N ASP A 659 -18.26 25.97 -31.98
CA ASP A 659 -18.53 27.14 -32.80
C ASP A 659 -19.99 27.21 -33.33
N ALA A 660 -20.28 28.15 -34.21
CA ALA A 660 -21.62 28.35 -34.78
C ALA A 660 -22.07 27.18 -35.67
N GLU A 661 -21.12 26.48 -36.28
CA GLU A 661 -21.29 25.36 -37.21
C GLU A 661 -21.31 23.99 -36.50
N ASP A 662 -21.38 24.00 -35.17
CA ASP A 662 -21.35 22.80 -34.32
C ASP A 662 -20.01 22.02 -34.38
N GLU A 663 -18.91 22.69 -34.75
CA GLU A 663 -17.58 22.12 -34.74
C GLU A 663 -16.89 22.33 -33.38
N LEU A 664 -16.20 21.30 -32.90
CA LEU A 664 -15.57 21.31 -31.57
C LEU A 664 -14.30 22.16 -31.61
N VAL A 665 -14.23 23.20 -30.77
CA VAL A 665 -13.09 24.16 -30.71
C VAL A 665 -12.25 23.99 -29.46
N ALA A 666 -12.84 23.55 -28.36
CA ALA A 666 -12.09 23.22 -27.13
C ALA A 666 -12.81 22.18 -26.28
N ILE A 667 -12.04 21.48 -25.47
CA ILE A 667 -12.52 20.57 -24.43
C ILE A 667 -11.87 20.91 -23.10
N VAL A 668 -12.60 20.68 -22.02
CA VAL A 668 -12.09 20.86 -20.68
C VAL A 668 -12.86 19.98 -19.68
N THR A 669 -12.19 19.47 -18.67
CA THR A 669 -12.87 18.87 -17.51
C THR A 669 -12.86 19.87 -16.35
N VAL A 670 -14.04 20.39 -16.00
CA VAL A 670 -14.22 21.33 -14.87
C VAL A 670 -14.59 20.53 -13.62
N LEU A 671 -13.96 20.85 -12.51
CA LEU A 671 -14.25 20.23 -11.22
C LEU A 671 -15.02 21.20 -10.32
N THR A 672 -16.19 20.79 -9.84
CA THR A 672 -16.95 21.59 -8.86
C THR A 672 -17.12 20.82 -7.56
N MET A 673 -17.05 21.54 -6.46
CA MET A 673 -17.45 21.03 -5.14
C MET A 673 -18.95 21.22 -5.00
N VAL A 674 -19.69 20.14 -4.81
CA VAL A 674 -21.15 20.13 -4.74
C VAL A 674 -21.59 19.60 -3.37
N GLN A 675 -22.49 20.34 -2.70
CA GLN A 675 -23.04 19.94 -1.42
C GLN A 675 -23.87 18.67 -1.57
N LYS A 676 -23.75 17.77 -0.59
CA LYS A 676 -24.64 16.62 -0.41
C LYS A 676 -25.93 17.07 0.27
N LYS A 677 -26.99 16.31 0.04
CA LYS A 677 -28.24 16.48 0.79
C LYS A 677 -27.91 16.33 2.29
N GLN A 678 -28.37 17.29 3.09
CA GLN A 678 -28.28 17.13 4.53
C GLN A 678 -29.25 16.01 4.90
N THR A 679 -28.71 14.88 5.34
CA THR A 679 -29.50 13.93 6.12
C THR A 679 -29.76 14.63 7.44
N THR A 680 -30.94 15.20 7.60
CA THR A 680 -31.42 15.60 8.91
C THR A 680 -31.54 14.30 9.71
N PHE A 681 -30.53 13.97 10.49
CA PHE A 681 -30.77 13.13 11.65
C PHE A 681 -31.70 13.94 12.53
N VAL A 682 -32.99 13.67 12.44
CA VAL A 682 -33.91 14.04 13.48
C VAL A 682 -33.36 13.29 14.71
N GLU A 683 -32.83 14.00 15.72
CA GLU A 683 -32.65 13.41 17.03
C GLU A 683 -34.01 12.84 17.41
N MET A 684 -34.15 11.53 17.25
CA MET A 684 -35.34 10.83 17.66
C MET A 684 -35.30 10.78 19.16
N THR A 685 -36.01 11.64 19.82
CA THR A 685 -36.27 11.51 21.25
C THR A 685 -36.97 10.16 21.49
N THR A 686 -36.76 9.56 22.65
CA THR A 686 -37.41 8.29 23.03
C THR A 686 -38.92 8.31 22.76
N GLU A 687 -39.58 9.46 22.98
CA GLU A 687 -40.98 9.69 22.70
C GLU A 687 -41.36 9.59 21.20
N LYS A 688 -40.50 10.08 20.31
CA LYS A 688 -40.69 9.96 18.85
C LYS A 688 -40.44 8.55 18.36
N ILE A 689 -39.47 7.84 18.97
CA ILE A 689 -39.23 6.42 18.68
C ILE A 689 -40.45 5.61 19.07
N ASP A 690 -40.99 5.82 20.28
CA ASP A 690 -42.22 5.15 20.75
C ASP A 690 -43.46 5.48 19.87
N GLU A 691 -43.60 6.72 19.44
CA GLU A 691 -44.67 7.11 18.51
C GLU A 691 -44.54 6.43 17.12
N CYS A 692 -43.29 6.26 16.63
CA CYS A 692 -43.06 5.54 15.37
C CYS A 692 -43.27 4.03 15.54
N LEU A 693 -42.83 3.44 16.65
CA LEU A 693 -43.02 2.02 16.96
C LEU A 693 -44.52 1.67 17.10
N ASN A 694 -45.30 2.53 17.77
CA ASN A 694 -46.74 2.36 17.92
C ASN A 694 -47.52 2.45 16.60
N LYS A 695 -46.92 3.02 15.54
CA LYS A 695 -47.50 3.07 14.19
C LYS A 695 -47.12 1.88 13.30
N LEU A 696 -46.19 1.01 13.75
CA LEU A 696 -45.81 -0.19 13.02
C LEU A 696 -46.81 -1.31 13.32
N SER A 697 -47.24 -2.01 12.28
CA SER A 697 -48.03 -3.23 12.35
C SER A 697 -47.25 -4.37 11.70
N GLU A 698 -47.59 -5.61 12.00
CA GLU A 698 -47.01 -6.80 11.37
C GLU A 698 -47.12 -6.79 9.83
N GLN A 699 -48.06 -5.99 9.28
CA GLN A 699 -48.27 -5.84 7.84
C GLN A 699 -47.55 -4.61 7.23
N SER A 700 -46.83 -3.82 8.03
CA SER A 700 -46.10 -2.66 7.53
C SER A 700 -44.95 -3.11 6.61
N LYS A 701 -44.95 -2.61 5.37
CA LYS A 701 -43.88 -2.91 4.41
C LYS A 701 -42.69 -1.98 4.66
N PRO A 702 -41.44 -2.48 4.62
CA PRO A 702 -40.27 -1.64 4.72
C PRO A 702 -40.22 -0.64 3.56
N LYS A 703 -39.84 0.60 3.85
CA LYS A 703 -39.62 1.63 2.81
C LYS A 703 -38.22 1.48 2.15
N TRP A 704 -37.32 0.77 2.80
CA TRP A 704 -35.99 0.42 2.26
C TRP A 704 -35.48 -0.86 2.93
N GLY A 705 -34.87 -1.75 2.15
CA GLY A 705 -34.39 -3.06 2.58
C GLY A 705 -35.49 -4.10 2.79
N ASP A 706 -35.08 -5.29 3.19
CA ASP A 706 -35.95 -6.47 3.29
C ASP A 706 -36.35 -6.82 4.75
N LEU A 707 -36.03 -5.96 5.72
CA LEU A 707 -36.33 -6.18 7.13
C LEU A 707 -37.78 -5.98 7.46
N ASN A 708 -38.43 -6.95 8.10
CA ASN A 708 -39.78 -6.78 8.65
C ASN A 708 -39.78 -5.89 9.91
N PRO A 709 -40.92 -5.38 10.39
CA PRO A 709 -40.99 -4.47 11.53
C PRO A 709 -40.33 -5.02 12.81
N GLN A 710 -40.42 -6.32 13.07
CA GLN A 710 -39.81 -6.95 14.24
C GLN A 710 -38.29 -6.98 14.14
N GLN A 711 -37.75 -7.30 12.98
CA GLN A 711 -36.32 -7.25 12.71
C GLN A 711 -35.77 -5.82 12.76
N MET A 712 -36.56 -4.80 12.41
CA MET A 712 -36.18 -3.40 12.57
C MET A 712 -36.05 -2.99 14.04
N VAL A 713 -36.94 -3.48 14.91
CA VAL A 713 -36.93 -3.21 16.35
C VAL A 713 -35.77 -3.92 17.05
N GLU A 714 -35.42 -5.13 16.62
CA GLU A 714 -34.28 -5.90 17.16
C GLU A 714 -32.91 -5.30 16.77
N HIS A 715 -32.86 -4.44 15.75
CA HIS A 715 -31.65 -3.75 15.29
C HIS A 715 -31.52 -2.29 15.77
N LEU A 716 -32.53 -1.74 16.42
CA LEU A 716 -32.49 -0.44 17.13
C LEU A 716 -32.05 -0.63 18.58
#